data_600f31cfa9b5c8d8ae8a458ab29b9d8b
#
_entry.id   600f31cfa9b5c8d8ae8a458ab29b9d8b
#
_cell.length_a   1.000
_cell.length_b   1.000
_cell.length_c   1.000
_cell.angle_alpha   90.00
_cell.angle_beta   90.00
_cell.angle_gamma   90.00
#
_symmetry.space_group_name_H-M   'P 1'
#
loop_
_entity.id
_entity.type
_entity.pdbx_description
1 polymer ?
#
loop_
_entity_poly.entity_id
_entity_poly.type
_entity_poly.pdbx_seq_one_letter_code
_entity_poly.pdbx_strand_id
1 'polypeptide(L)'
;MARQIALAGIEEVDLTTCDREPIHISGHIQQHGVLIAVREPQLEILLISENAQDLLGVDPKSAIGQDLSLLFEEVEIEKLKSCLLNENLKTVNPIKLSAVKAGKSLEFDCILHRSEGVSILELELATTAKNISIFSFYHSVRAAIAQIQSATNLNDLCQKTVEEVRKITGFDRVMIYQFDPEGNGAVIAEDKEEQLTPFLGLNYPSSDIPKQARKLYEVNWLRLIPDINYKPIALFPATNPLTERPIDLSFSVLRSVSPIHVEYLQNMGVTASMSISLIKNEKLWGLIACHHYTPKFLNYEVRAACEFIGQVMSLELQSKEANEDYDYKLKLKSIKTKIVEDISTSEKLSEILVKCRQNLLDAVSARGATVIFGGKFYLVGETPQGAALKYLTEWVKKHLKKEIFYTDSLAQCYPEAEEFKDTASGCLALAISPIQKIYVLWFRPEVIKTVNWAGEPKKALEVDEDGGEKLSPRKSFELWKETVRCKSLPWKQCEIEAALELKKAMVNIVLRQADQLKKLNRALELSAAREREKAANLETAMYELQRAQTQLVQSERMSSLGQLVAAVASEVNNPINFIDGNLGYANEYSQKIINLLHLYRQHYPSPLPEIQAQIETEELEFLVEDLPKLLGSMKVGSNRIREIVQSLRNFSRIDEADVKPVDIHEGIDSTLLILSNRLKPKPDRPPIHLIKQYGDLPLVECYPVDMNQVFMNLLANAIDALEEAFANNSLSPQCGCESVPVKSGHIRIQTAVCAGGKSAEVRIADNAAGMAEAIRQQIFEPFFTAKPAGKGAGLGLAIGRGIVVDKHGGKLTCISAPSKGTEFIIEIPLSQTYQKYSALAKQKNDRPQTLPPIE
;
A
#
# COMPACT_ATOMS: atom_id res chain seq x y z
N MET A 1 12.03 -22.03 43.65
CA MET A 1 10.74 -22.27 43.02
C MET A 1 10.75 -22.10 41.50
N ALA A 2 11.89 -21.79 40.90
CA ALA A 2 12.03 -21.66 39.42
C ALA A 2 12.38 -23.00 38.69
N ARG A 3 12.45 -24.08 39.40
CA ARG A 3 12.96 -25.39 38.89
C ARG A 3 11.88 -26.38 38.45
N GLN A 4 10.62 -25.97 38.28
CA GLN A 4 9.52 -26.92 37.98
C GLN A 4 8.58 -26.50 36.83
N ILE A 5 9.02 -25.65 35.91
CA ILE A 5 8.34 -25.50 34.62
C ILE A 5 9.33 -25.94 33.52
N ALA A 6 9.72 -27.22 33.60
CA ALA A 6 10.30 -27.87 32.44
C ALA A 6 9.17 -28.08 31.42
N LEU A 7 9.05 -27.19 30.47
CA LEU A 7 8.34 -27.44 29.24
C LEU A 7 8.93 -28.68 28.58
N ALA A 8 8.13 -29.71 28.41
CA ALA A 8 8.56 -30.95 27.79
C ALA A 8 9.15 -30.62 26.40
N GLY A 9 10.47 -30.67 26.27
CA GLY A 9 11.19 -30.62 25.00
C GLY A 9 11.84 -29.28 24.61
N ILE A 10 12.01 -28.31 25.52
CA ILE A 10 12.81 -27.10 25.24
C ILE A 10 14.18 -27.26 25.93
N GLU A 11 15.24 -27.34 25.12
CA GLU A 11 16.61 -27.14 25.53
C GLU A 11 16.76 -25.81 26.31
N GLU A 12 17.67 -25.78 27.31
CA GLU A 12 17.93 -24.57 28.09
C GLU A 12 18.08 -23.33 27.17
N VAL A 13 17.34 -22.28 27.50
CA VAL A 13 17.34 -21.03 26.72
C VAL A 13 18.66 -20.32 26.96
N ASP A 14 19.58 -20.41 26.01
CA ASP A 14 20.84 -19.68 26.00
C ASP A 14 20.72 -18.38 25.14
N LEU A 15 21.84 -17.63 25.09
CA LEU A 15 21.94 -16.37 24.30
C LEU A 15 21.60 -16.50 22.82
N THR A 16 21.75 -17.71 22.25
CA THR A 16 21.51 -17.99 20.84
C THR A 16 20.08 -18.47 20.58
N THR A 17 19.38 -18.94 21.62
CA THR A 17 18.04 -19.53 21.55
C THR A 17 16.93 -18.55 21.90
N CYS A 18 17.21 -17.41 22.53
CA CYS A 18 16.22 -16.38 22.89
C CYS A 18 15.43 -15.88 21.67
N ASP A 19 16.07 -15.77 20.52
CA ASP A 19 15.38 -15.43 19.25
C ASP A 19 14.56 -16.59 18.66
N ARG A 20 14.61 -17.78 19.26
CA ARG A 20 13.94 -19.02 18.83
C ARG A 20 12.88 -19.51 19.81
N GLU A 21 12.73 -18.87 20.98
CA GLU A 21 11.67 -19.21 21.92
C GLU A 21 10.31 -19.16 21.21
N PRO A 22 9.57 -20.28 21.18
CA PRO A 22 8.28 -20.33 20.49
C PRO A 22 7.17 -19.69 21.34
N ILE A 23 7.27 -18.38 21.56
CA ILE A 23 6.37 -17.61 22.45
C ILE A 23 4.89 -17.71 22.06
N HIS A 24 4.57 -18.14 20.84
CA HIS A 24 3.21 -18.34 20.35
C HIS A 24 2.58 -19.65 20.81
N ILE A 25 3.37 -20.63 21.24
CA ILE A 25 2.92 -21.94 21.74
C ILE A 25 3.26 -22.11 23.22
N SER A 26 2.96 -21.11 24.03
CA SER A 26 3.31 -21.08 25.47
C SER A 26 2.72 -22.25 26.29
N GLY A 27 1.67 -22.92 25.80
CA GLY A 27 0.95 -23.97 26.51
C GLY A 27 0.20 -23.51 27.76
N HIS A 28 0.23 -22.22 28.07
CA HIS A 28 -0.37 -21.61 29.24
C HIS A 28 -1.11 -20.33 28.87
N ILE A 29 -2.07 -19.97 29.70
CA ILE A 29 -2.80 -18.71 29.61
C ILE A 29 -2.66 -17.88 30.90
N GLN A 30 -3.04 -16.63 30.83
CA GLN A 30 -3.18 -15.74 31.96
C GLN A 30 -4.46 -16.08 32.76
N GLN A 31 -4.44 -15.84 34.05
CA GLN A 31 -5.47 -16.33 34.99
C GLN A 31 -6.84 -15.61 34.90
N HIS A 32 -6.93 -14.49 34.19
CA HIS A 32 -8.14 -13.64 34.17
C HIS A 32 -9.23 -14.14 33.22
N GLY A 33 -9.01 -15.21 32.47
CA GLY A 33 -10.00 -15.83 31.57
C GLY A 33 -9.83 -17.33 31.46
N VAL A 34 -10.74 -17.96 30.73
CA VAL A 34 -10.69 -19.40 30.39
C VAL A 34 -10.55 -19.54 28.89
N LEU A 35 -9.68 -20.44 28.46
CA LEU A 35 -9.51 -20.80 27.07
C LEU A 35 -10.08 -22.19 26.82
N ILE A 36 -10.89 -22.31 25.78
CA ILE A 36 -11.45 -23.57 25.29
C ILE A 36 -11.17 -23.68 23.81
N ALA A 37 -10.59 -24.81 23.38
CA ALA A 37 -10.48 -25.13 21.96
C ALA A 37 -11.45 -26.24 21.60
N VAL A 38 -12.22 -26.02 20.55
CA VAL A 38 -13.27 -26.92 20.11
C VAL A 38 -13.11 -27.34 18.64
N ARG A 39 -13.63 -28.53 18.33
CA ARG A 39 -13.73 -29.04 16.95
C ARG A 39 -15.05 -28.61 16.33
N GLU A 40 -14.99 -27.91 15.21
CA GLU A 40 -16.18 -27.67 14.38
C GLU A 40 -16.54 -28.91 13.54
N PRO A 41 -17.83 -29.14 13.22
CA PRO A 41 -19.01 -28.34 13.60
C PRO A 41 -19.65 -28.78 14.92
N GLN A 42 -19.21 -29.90 15.51
CA GLN A 42 -19.85 -30.52 16.69
C GLN A 42 -19.60 -29.72 17.98
N LEU A 43 -18.59 -28.85 18.01
CA LEU A 43 -18.15 -28.13 19.19
C LEU A 43 -17.67 -29.02 20.32
N GLU A 44 -17.04 -30.14 19.95
CA GLU A 44 -16.38 -31.05 20.89
C GLU A 44 -15.17 -30.34 21.52
N ILE A 45 -15.07 -30.38 22.83
CA ILE A 45 -13.97 -29.75 23.59
C ILE A 45 -12.70 -30.59 23.43
N LEU A 46 -11.70 -30.02 22.82
CA LEU A 46 -10.39 -30.64 22.58
C LEU A 46 -9.35 -30.23 23.61
N LEU A 47 -9.34 -28.96 23.99
CA LEU A 47 -8.50 -28.40 25.05
C LEU A 47 -9.33 -27.45 25.90
N ILE A 48 -8.94 -27.37 27.16
CA ILE A 48 -9.51 -26.40 28.12
C ILE A 48 -8.45 -25.99 29.13
N SER A 49 -8.48 -24.76 29.59
CA SER A 49 -7.55 -24.29 30.61
C SER A 49 -7.93 -24.83 32.00
N GLU A 50 -6.93 -25.12 32.83
CA GLU A 50 -7.10 -25.76 34.14
C GLU A 50 -7.98 -24.95 35.12
N ASN A 51 -8.03 -23.62 34.97
CA ASN A 51 -8.89 -22.74 35.78
C ASN A 51 -10.39 -22.78 35.40
N ALA A 52 -10.80 -23.60 34.45
CA ALA A 52 -12.19 -23.83 34.12
C ALA A 52 -12.99 -24.36 35.34
N GLN A 53 -12.36 -25.12 36.22
CA GLN A 53 -12.98 -25.53 37.49
C GLN A 53 -13.34 -24.33 38.34
N ASP A 54 -12.47 -23.32 38.43
CA ASP A 54 -12.69 -22.15 39.27
C ASP A 54 -13.69 -21.15 38.65
N LEU A 55 -13.69 -21.00 37.34
CA LEU A 55 -14.54 -20.02 36.65
C LEU A 55 -15.86 -20.59 36.14
N LEU A 56 -15.84 -21.82 35.58
CA LEU A 56 -17.02 -22.47 34.99
C LEU A 56 -17.59 -23.59 35.87
N GLY A 57 -16.86 -24.08 36.89
CA GLY A 57 -17.30 -25.14 37.77
C GLY A 57 -17.16 -26.55 37.19
N VAL A 58 -16.41 -26.72 36.11
CA VAL A 58 -16.23 -28.02 35.42
C VAL A 58 -14.78 -28.46 35.50
N ASP A 59 -14.53 -29.72 35.91
CA ASP A 59 -13.20 -30.32 35.91
C ASP A 59 -12.67 -30.46 34.47
N PRO A 60 -11.52 -29.85 34.16
CA PRO A 60 -10.91 -29.91 32.84
C PRO A 60 -10.78 -31.33 32.26
N LYS A 61 -10.43 -32.29 33.08
CA LYS A 61 -10.25 -33.68 32.64
C LYS A 61 -11.56 -34.33 32.19
N SER A 62 -12.66 -33.99 32.83
CA SER A 62 -13.98 -34.54 32.51
C SER A 62 -14.60 -33.83 31.32
N ALA A 63 -14.15 -32.61 30.98
CA ALA A 63 -14.68 -31.83 29.88
C ALA A 63 -14.15 -32.28 28.51
N ILE A 64 -12.95 -32.87 28.45
CA ILE A 64 -12.36 -33.26 27.16
C ILE A 64 -13.19 -34.33 26.46
N GLY A 65 -13.43 -34.15 25.17
CA GLY A 65 -14.24 -35.04 24.35
C GLY A 65 -15.75 -34.87 24.54
N GLN A 66 -16.15 -33.97 25.45
CA GLN A 66 -17.58 -33.64 25.62
C GLN A 66 -17.98 -32.50 24.68
N ASP A 67 -19.25 -32.40 24.41
CA ASP A 67 -19.88 -31.29 23.69
C ASP A 67 -19.88 -30.03 24.56
N LEU A 68 -19.75 -28.86 23.93
CA LEU A 68 -19.71 -27.56 24.61
C LEU A 68 -21.04 -27.26 25.40
N SER A 69 -22.11 -28.00 25.14
CA SER A 69 -23.37 -27.98 25.93
C SER A 69 -23.18 -28.39 27.40
N LEU A 70 -22.03 -28.99 27.75
CA LEU A 70 -21.64 -29.19 29.15
C LEU A 70 -21.49 -27.89 29.93
N LEU A 71 -21.09 -26.80 29.22
CA LEU A 71 -20.72 -25.51 29.80
C LEU A 71 -21.77 -24.42 29.58
N PHE A 72 -22.52 -24.51 28.48
CA PHE A 72 -23.47 -23.48 28.05
C PHE A 72 -24.84 -24.07 27.71
N GLU A 73 -25.88 -23.28 27.92
CA GLU A 73 -27.21 -23.63 27.51
C GLU A 73 -27.35 -23.66 25.97
N GLU A 74 -28.37 -24.40 25.49
CA GLU A 74 -28.59 -24.61 24.06
C GLU A 74 -28.72 -23.30 23.26
N VAL A 75 -29.34 -22.28 23.85
CA VAL A 75 -29.49 -20.95 23.26
C VAL A 75 -28.13 -20.30 23.00
N GLU A 76 -27.17 -20.42 23.94
CA GLU A 76 -25.82 -19.88 23.78
C GLU A 76 -25.01 -20.69 22.76
N ILE A 77 -25.23 -22.00 22.70
CA ILE A 77 -24.60 -22.88 21.70
C ILE A 77 -25.08 -22.53 20.29
N GLU A 78 -26.35 -22.31 20.07
CA GLU A 78 -26.90 -21.91 18.77
C GLU A 78 -26.40 -20.54 18.33
N LYS A 79 -26.29 -19.61 19.27
CA LYS A 79 -25.66 -18.30 19.05
C LYS A 79 -24.20 -18.45 18.61
N LEU A 80 -23.44 -19.28 19.31
CA LEU A 80 -22.04 -19.56 18.99
C LEU A 80 -21.91 -20.20 17.60
N LYS A 81 -22.72 -21.21 17.29
CA LYS A 81 -22.74 -21.86 15.97
C LYS A 81 -23.03 -20.84 14.86
N SER A 82 -24.00 -19.97 15.07
CA SER A 82 -24.32 -18.92 14.09
C SER A 82 -23.16 -17.97 13.83
N CYS A 83 -22.40 -17.64 14.88
CA CYS A 83 -21.21 -16.80 14.77
C CYS A 83 -20.06 -17.51 14.06
N LEU A 84 -19.87 -18.81 14.31
CA LEU A 84 -18.83 -19.63 13.68
C LEU A 84 -19.06 -19.86 12.17
N LEU A 85 -20.25 -19.62 11.65
CA LEU A 85 -20.51 -19.63 10.20
C LEU A 85 -19.80 -18.47 9.48
N ASN A 86 -19.37 -17.44 10.19
CA ASN A 86 -18.61 -16.34 9.57
C ASN A 86 -17.18 -16.75 9.26
N GLU A 87 -16.71 -16.42 8.07
CA GLU A 87 -15.32 -16.62 7.69
C GLU A 87 -14.40 -15.69 8.51
N ASN A 88 -14.82 -14.46 8.74
CA ASN A 88 -14.08 -13.47 9.53
C ASN A 88 -14.66 -13.32 10.95
N LEU A 89 -14.15 -14.10 11.89
CA LEU A 89 -14.58 -14.09 13.28
C LEU A 89 -14.33 -12.76 14.01
N LYS A 90 -13.41 -11.93 13.53
CA LYS A 90 -13.16 -10.60 14.13
C LYS A 90 -14.39 -9.69 14.08
N THR A 91 -15.29 -9.91 13.12
CA THR A 91 -16.49 -9.07 12.97
C THR A 91 -17.61 -9.41 13.95
N VAL A 92 -17.53 -10.56 14.59
CA VAL A 92 -18.56 -11.04 15.54
C VAL A 92 -18.08 -10.94 17.00
N ASN A 93 -16.82 -10.67 17.24
CA ASN A 93 -16.25 -10.53 18.58
C ASN A 93 -16.63 -9.18 19.22
N PRO A 94 -16.91 -9.17 20.56
CA PRO A 94 -17.07 -10.32 21.42
C PRO A 94 -18.49 -10.88 21.34
N ILE A 95 -18.63 -12.15 21.63
CA ILE A 95 -19.94 -12.76 21.82
C ILE A 95 -20.22 -12.77 23.32
N LYS A 96 -21.37 -12.22 23.74
CA LYS A 96 -21.81 -12.36 25.13
C LYS A 96 -22.37 -13.76 25.33
N LEU A 97 -21.76 -14.54 26.22
CA LEU A 97 -22.20 -15.88 26.61
C LEU A 97 -22.51 -15.94 28.10
N SER A 98 -23.50 -16.68 28.45
CA SER A 98 -23.89 -16.90 29.86
C SER A 98 -23.65 -18.36 30.25
N ALA A 99 -22.95 -18.57 31.37
CA ALA A 99 -22.74 -19.89 31.94
C ALA A 99 -23.28 -19.92 33.39
N VAL A 100 -23.86 -21.06 33.78
CA VAL A 100 -24.41 -21.21 35.14
C VAL A 100 -23.41 -21.96 36.02
N LYS A 101 -22.90 -21.29 37.07
CA LYS A 101 -22.05 -21.87 38.08
C LYS A 101 -22.68 -21.81 39.45
N ALA A 102 -22.87 -22.96 40.09
CA ALA A 102 -23.49 -23.06 41.43
C ALA A 102 -24.83 -22.29 41.56
N GLY A 103 -25.65 -22.31 40.51
CA GLY A 103 -26.95 -21.61 40.47
C GLY A 103 -26.90 -20.11 40.24
N LYS A 104 -25.71 -19.57 39.94
CA LYS A 104 -25.52 -18.16 39.54
C LYS A 104 -25.16 -18.09 38.05
N SER A 105 -25.87 -17.26 37.32
CA SER A 105 -25.50 -16.94 35.94
C SER A 105 -24.29 -15.98 35.97
N LEU A 106 -23.24 -16.36 35.23
CA LEU A 106 -22.07 -15.57 34.98
C LEU A 106 -22.07 -15.18 33.49
N GLU A 107 -21.88 -13.92 33.20
CA GLU A 107 -21.74 -13.42 31.83
C GLU A 107 -20.26 -13.34 31.45
N PHE A 108 -19.96 -13.75 30.22
CA PHE A 108 -18.62 -13.73 29.67
C PHE A 108 -18.60 -12.99 28.33
N ASP A 109 -17.53 -12.25 28.13
CA ASP A 109 -17.09 -11.80 26.82
C ASP A 109 -16.28 -12.94 26.17
N CYS A 110 -16.84 -13.56 25.16
CA CYS A 110 -16.19 -14.62 24.41
C CYS A 110 -15.53 -14.08 23.15
N ILE A 111 -14.23 -14.25 23.04
CA ILE A 111 -13.44 -13.88 21.87
C ILE A 111 -13.15 -15.15 21.08
N LEU A 112 -13.54 -15.15 19.81
CA LEU A 112 -13.39 -16.28 18.91
C LEU A 112 -12.26 -16.06 17.91
N HIS A 113 -11.47 -17.09 17.71
CA HIS A 113 -10.57 -17.17 16.55
C HIS A 113 -10.30 -18.62 16.16
N ARG A 114 -9.80 -18.83 14.93
CA ARG A 114 -9.43 -20.17 14.44
C ARG A 114 -7.92 -20.28 14.39
N SER A 115 -7.42 -21.42 14.81
CA SER A 115 -6.00 -21.78 14.71
C SER A 115 -5.88 -23.28 14.44
N GLU A 116 -5.03 -23.67 13.50
CA GLU A 116 -4.68 -25.08 13.20
C GLU A 116 -5.90 -26.05 13.10
N GLY A 117 -6.99 -25.57 12.53
CA GLY A 117 -8.20 -26.38 12.30
C GLY A 117 -9.12 -26.56 13.51
N VAL A 118 -8.89 -25.80 14.58
CA VAL A 118 -9.77 -25.73 15.75
C VAL A 118 -10.26 -24.30 15.96
N SER A 119 -11.40 -24.18 16.61
CA SER A 119 -11.93 -22.89 17.08
C SER A 119 -11.58 -22.68 18.53
N ILE A 120 -10.97 -21.54 18.83
CA ILE A 120 -10.55 -21.13 20.15
C ILE A 120 -11.56 -20.10 20.68
N LEU A 121 -12.05 -20.38 21.89
CA LEU A 121 -12.92 -19.52 22.66
C LEU A 121 -12.13 -18.98 23.85
N GLU A 122 -11.97 -17.71 23.94
CA GLU A 122 -11.40 -17.04 25.11
C GLU A 122 -12.54 -16.36 25.89
N LEU A 123 -12.78 -16.83 27.10
CA LEU A 123 -13.87 -16.37 27.95
C LEU A 123 -13.31 -15.47 29.04
N GLU A 124 -13.71 -14.22 29.04
CA GLU A 124 -13.40 -13.25 30.09
C GLU A 124 -14.68 -12.88 30.81
N LEU A 125 -14.64 -12.75 32.15
CA LEU A 125 -15.83 -12.34 32.91
C LEU A 125 -16.24 -10.94 32.46
N ALA A 126 -17.46 -10.83 31.98
CA ALA A 126 -18.04 -9.54 31.64
C ALA A 126 -18.11 -8.67 32.91
N THR A 127 -17.33 -7.64 32.95
CA THR A 127 -17.40 -6.66 34.04
C THR A 127 -18.66 -5.85 33.86
N THR A 128 -19.63 -6.03 34.74
CA THR A 128 -20.74 -5.08 34.92
C THR A 128 -20.18 -3.77 35.47
N ALA A 129 -19.45 -3.03 34.64
CA ALA A 129 -19.05 -1.66 35.00
C ALA A 129 -20.34 -0.84 35.16
N LYS A 130 -20.73 -0.58 36.43
CA LYS A 130 -21.82 0.32 36.74
C LYS A 130 -21.56 1.66 36.05
N ASN A 131 -22.40 1.98 35.05
CA ASN A 131 -22.64 3.36 34.56
C ASN A 131 -21.66 4.02 33.60
N ILE A 132 -20.93 3.33 32.73
CA ILE A 132 -20.50 4.03 31.54
C ILE A 132 -21.57 3.79 30.47
N SER A 133 -22.36 4.84 30.18
CA SER A 133 -23.29 4.76 29.06
C SER A 133 -22.49 4.41 27.78
N ILE A 134 -22.94 3.39 27.05
CA ILE A 134 -22.36 3.05 25.74
C ILE A 134 -22.21 4.30 24.87
N PHE A 135 -23.13 5.24 25.02
CA PHE A 135 -23.13 6.50 24.29
C PHE A 135 -21.97 7.42 24.70
N SER A 136 -21.67 7.53 26.01
CA SER A 136 -20.54 8.36 26.47
C SER A 136 -19.19 7.77 26.08
N PHE A 137 -19.07 6.45 26.10
CA PHE A 137 -17.87 5.76 25.63
C PHE A 137 -17.64 5.95 24.13
N TYR A 138 -18.69 5.77 23.32
CA TYR A 138 -18.63 6.05 21.88
C TYR A 138 -18.21 7.50 21.57
N HIS A 139 -18.77 8.47 22.29
CA HIS A 139 -18.38 9.86 22.14
C HIS A 139 -16.91 10.11 22.49
N SER A 140 -16.38 9.46 23.52
CA SER A 140 -14.97 9.58 23.90
C SER A 140 -14.05 9.04 22.82
N VAL A 141 -14.36 7.86 22.28
CA VAL A 141 -13.57 7.26 21.19
C VAL A 141 -13.62 8.13 19.93
N ARG A 142 -14.81 8.63 19.57
CA ARG A 142 -14.96 9.54 18.42
C ARG A 142 -14.19 10.84 18.59
N ALA A 143 -14.21 11.41 19.79
CA ALA A 143 -13.45 12.61 20.11
C ALA A 143 -11.94 12.36 20.01
N ALA A 144 -11.47 11.23 20.53
CA ALA A 144 -10.08 10.82 20.42
C ALA A 144 -9.63 10.72 18.97
N ILE A 145 -10.42 10.05 18.13
CA ILE A 145 -10.11 9.93 16.69
C ILE A 145 -10.05 11.30 16.03
N ALA A 146 -11.01 12.20 16.32
CA ALA A 146 -11.01 13.53 15.75
C ALA A 146 -9.76 14.34 16.16
N GLN A 147 -9.30 14.19 17.43
CA GLN A 147 -8.07 14.81 17.89
C GLN A 147 -6.84 14.26 17.16
N ILE A 148 -6.75 12.94 17.01
CA ILE A 148 -5.64 12.28 16.30
C ILE A 148 -5.60 12.75 14.84
N GLN A 149 -6.75 12.78 14.16
CA GLN A 149 -6.84 13.24 12.77
C GLN A 149 -6.51 14.72 12.59
N SER A 150 -6.73 15.54 13.62
CA SER A 150 -6.37 16.97 13.60
C SER A 150 -4.88 17.23 13.70
N ALA A 151 -4.05 16.21 13.89
CA ALA A 151 -2.60 16.37 14.02
C ALA A 151 -1.97 17.00 12.77
N THR A 152 -1.04 17.91 12.99
CA THR A 152 -0.41 18.68 11.91
C THR A 152 0.85 18.00 11.36
N ASN A 153 1.57 17.29 12.20
CA ASN A 153 2.81 16.58 11.86
C ASN A 153 2.94 15.29 12.67
N LEU A 154 3.98 14.50 12.41
CA LEU A 154 4.20 13.22 13.08
C LEU A 154 4.32 13.34 14.60
N ASN A 155 5.05 14.32 15.12
CA ASN A 155 5.22 14.50 16.57
C ASN A 155 3.90 14.86 17.25
N ASP A 156 3.11 15.75 16.66
CA ASP A 156 1.77 16.12 17.14
C ASP A 156 0.81 14.92 17.11
N LEU A 157 0.89 14.10 16.04
CA LEU A 157 0.13 12.85 15.92
C LEU A 157 0.46 11.88 17.05
N CYS A 158 1.75 11.66 17.30
CA CYS A 158 2.22 10.77 18.37
C CYS A 158 1.79 11.28 19.74
N GLN A 159 1.95 12.57 20.02
CA GLN A 159 1.62 13.17 21.32
C GLN A 159 0.11 13.10 21.59
N LYS A 160 -0.73 13.48 20.63
CA LYS A 160 -2.19 13.36 20.76
C LYS A 160 -2.65 11.92 21.00
N THR A 161 -2.00 10.97 20.31
CA THR A 161 -2.35 9.56 20.47
C THR A 161 -2.09 9.05 21.88
N VAL A 162 -0.93 9.37 22.49
CA VAL A 162 -0.64 8.93 23.86
C VAL A 162 -1.58 9.55 24.87
N GLU A 163 -1.92 10.82 24.70
CA GLU A 163 -2.87 11.54 25.56
C GLU A 163 -4.27 10.92 25.51
N GLU A 164 -4.77 10.66 24.29
CA GLU A 164 -6.11 10.11 24.13
C GLU A 164 -6.20 8.64 24.59
N VAL A 165 -5.18 7.83 24.29
CA VAL A 165 -5.14 6.45 24.81
C VAL A 165 -5.05 6.43 26.33
N ARG A 166 -4.27 7.33 26.94
CA ARG A 166 -4.19 7.43 28.39
C ARG A 166 -5.52 7.83 29.01
N LYS A 167 -6.23 8.81 28.45
CA LYS A 167 -7.57 9.23 28.89
C LYS A 167 -8.58 8.08 28.86
N ILE A 168 -8.55 7.26 27.79
CA ILE A 168 -9.50 6.16 27.61
C ILE A 168 -9.17 4.98 28.54
N THR A 169 -7.90 4.66 28.70
CA THR A 169 -7.47 3.48 29.45
C THR A 169 -7.20 3.76 30.92
N GLY A 170 -6.84 5.00 31.25
CA GLY A 170 -6.42 5.37 32.61
C GLY A 170 -5.14 4.69 33.06
N PHE A 171 -4.24 4.32 32.15
CA PHE A 171 -2.91 3.85 32.49
C PHE A 171 -2.07 4.99 33.08
N ASP A 172 -1.14 4.68 33.96
CA ASP A 172 -0.29 5.69 34.60
C ASP A 172 0.70 6.30 33.60
N ARG A 173 1.09 5.54 32.58
CA ARG A 173 1.98 5.96 31.51
C ARG A 173 1.51 5.36 30.18
N VAL A 174 1.48 6.18 29.14
CA VAL A 174 1.30 5.76 27.75
C VAL A 174 2.39 6.41 26.92
N MET A 175 3.05 5.65 26.05
CA MET A 175 4.15 6.13 25.24
C MET A 175 4.10 5.52 23.85
N ILE A 176 4.64 6.24 22.86
CA ILE A 176 4.93 5.68 21.55
C ILE A 176 6.40 5.30 21.50
N TYR A 177 6.61 4.03 21.23
CA TYR A 177 7.88 3.38 21.07
C TYR A 177 8.09 3.09 19.58
N GLN A 178 9.02 3.78 18.94
CA GLN A 178 9.33 3.64 17.52
C GLN A 178 10.54 2.74 17.32
N PHE A 179 10.47 1.80 16.37
CA PHE A 179 11.61 0.97 15.99
C PHE A 179 12.47 1.64 14.93
N ASP A 180 13.79 1.53 15.08
CA ASP A 180 14.75 1.86 14.04
C ASP A 180 14.98 0.65 13.09
N PRO A 181 15.70 0.84 11.96
CA PRO A 181 15.98 -0.25 11.01
C PRO A 181 16.78 -1.41 11.62
N GLU A 182 17.58 -1.16 12.65
CA GLU A 182 18.38 -2.14 13.40
C GLU A 182 17.52 -2.89 14.42
N GLY A 183 16.30 -2.40 14.68
CA GLY A 183 15.33 -2.97 15.60
C GLY A 183 15.45 -2.45 17.03
N ASN A 184 16.29 -1.44 17.29
CA ASN A 184 16.25 -0.73 18.57
C ASN A 184 14.99 0.14 18.61
N GLY A 185 14.55 0.48 19.82
CA GLY A 185 13.39 1.33 19.98
C GLY A 185 13.72 2.66 20.65
N ALA A 186 12.95 3.68 20.34
CA ALA A 186 13.03 4.99 20.99
C ALA A 186 11.64 5.44 21.43
N VAL A 187 11.52 6.00 22.62
CA VAL A 187 10.30 6.65 23.07
C VAL A 187 10.24 8.04 22.47
N ILE A 188 9.31 8.26 21.54
CA ILE A 188 9.18 9.52 20.78
C ILE A 188 8.01 10.41 21.25
N ALA A 189 7.07 9.85 21.99
CA ALA A 189 6.00 10.59 22.66
C ALA A 189 5.63 9.88 23.96
N GLU A 190 5.21 10.63 24.96
CA GLU A 190 4.86 10.11 26.28
C GLU A 190 3.81 11.02 26.94
N ASP A 191 2.79 10.39 27.54
CA ASP A 191 1.91 11.00 28.54
C ASP A 191 1.89 10.13 29.80
N LYS A 192 2.10 10.72 30.97
CA LYS A 192 2.33 9.99 32.22
C LYS A 192 1.86 10.79 33.43
N GLU A 193 1.71 10.11 34.59
CA GLU A 193 1.57 10.75 35.86
C GLU A 193 2.79 11.62 36.21
N GLU A 194 2.55 12.78 36.84
CA GLU A 194 3.60 13.78 37.12
C GLU A 194 4.77 13.23 37.95
N GLN A 195 4.49 12.31 38.90
CA GLN A 195 5.49 11.72 39.78
C GLN A 195 6.40 10.69 39.10
N LEU A 196 6.05 10.20 37.92
CA LEU A 196 6.83 9.19 37.23
C LEU A 196 8.05 9.78 36.51
N THR A 197 9.18 9.07 36.53
CA THR A 197 10.37 9.44 35.76
C THR A 197 10.06 9.38 34.26
N PRO A 198 10.41 10.42 33.45
CA PRO A 198 10.13 10.42 32.02
C PRO A 198 10.99 9.39 31.28
N PHE A 199 10.38 8.70 30.30
CA PHE A 199 11.06 7.83 29.33
C PHE A 199 11.22 8.49 27.96
N LEU A 200 10.61 9.66 27.77
CA LEU A 200 10.70 10.40 26.50
C LEU A 200 12.15 10.63 26.11
N GLY A 201 12.52 10.23 24.89
CA GLY A 201 13.87 10.36 24.36
C GLY A 201 14.85 9.25 24.78
N LEU A 202 14.40 8.27 25.57
CA LEU A 202 15.21 7.10 25.89
C LEU A 202 15.17 6.07 24.74
N ASN A 203 16.31 5.45 24.50
CA ASN A 203 16.46 4.36 23.55
C ASN A 203 16.59 3.01 24.29
N TYR A 204 16.12 1.99 23.63
CA TYR A 204 16.10 0.61 24.11
C TYR A 204 16.71 -0.29 23.03
N PRO A 205 17.64 -1.18 23.35
CA PRO A 205 18.26 -2.04 22.35
C PRO A 205 17.28 -3.09 21.81
N SER A 206 17.53 -3.55 20.60
CA SER A 206 16.71 -4.54 19.91
C SER A 206 16.55 -5.87 20.64
N SER A 207 17.44 -6.14 21.62
CA SER A 207 17.37 -7.31 22.49
C SER A 207 16.20 -7.28 23.48
N ASP A 208 15.67 -6.10 23.81
CA ASP A 208 14.56 -5.97 24.77
C ASP A 208 13.22 -6.44 24.17
N ILE A 209 13.08 -6.33 22.85
CA ILE A 209 11.94 -6.88 22.09
C ILE A 209 12.49 -7.74 20.94
N PRO A 210 12.70 -9.04 21.15
CA PRO A 210 13.34 -9.93 20.18
C PRO A 210 12.52 -10.09 18.89
N LYS A 211 13.16 -10.58 17.82
CA LYS A 211 12.57 -10.66 16.48
C LYS A 211 11.26 -11.44 16.42
N GLN A 212 11.16 -12.58 17.15
CA GLN A 212 9.95 -13.38 17.18
C GLN A 212 8.77 -12.62 17.82
N ALA A 213 9.05 -11.82 18.87
CA ALA A 213 8.03 -10.98 19.50
C ALA A 213 7.55 -9.89 18.52
N ARG A 214 8.49 -9.22 17.83
CA ARG A 214 8.12 -8.22 16.82
C ARG A 214 7.27 -8.82 15.69
N LYS A 215 7.61 -10.03 15.24
CA LYS A 215 6.85 -10.74 14.21
C LYS A 215 5.43 -11.10 14.67
N LEU A 216 5.28 -11.48 15.92
CA LEU A 216 3.98 -11.73 16.52
C LEU A 216 3.16 -10.43 16.66
N TYR A 217 3.82 -9.31 16.89
CA TYR A 217 3.19 -7.99 16.98
C TYR A 217 2.68 -7.46 15.62
N GLU A 218 3.21 -7.96 14.51
CA GLU A 218 2.66 -7.68 13.18
C GLU A 218 1.29 -8.36 12.96
N VAL A 219 1.08 -9.52 13.60
CA VAL A 219 -0.13 -10.33 13.42
C VAL A 219 -1.20 -10.00 14.47
N ASN A 220 -0.78 -9.87 15.74
CA ASN A 220 -1.65 -9.56 16.88
C ASN A 220 -1.47 -8.09 17.28
N TRP A 221 -2.50 -7.29 17.03
CA TRP A 221 -2.44 -5.83 17.19
C TRP A 221 -2.47 -5.36 18.64
N LEU A 222 -3.08 -6.12 19.55
CA LEU A 222 -3.20 -5.73 20.94
C LEU A 222 -2.81 -6.87 21.89
N ARG A 223 -2.01 -6.57 22.91
CA ARG A 223 -1.62 -7.47 23.98
C ARG A 223 -1.88 -6.79 25.31
N LEU A 224 -2.46 -7.54 26.25
CA LEU A 224 -2.76 -7.07 27.59
C LEU A 224 -2.15 -8.03 28.63
N ILE A 225 -1.51 -7.47 29.61
CA ILE A 225 -1.04 -8.14 30.83
C ILE A 225 -1.68 -7.40 32.01
N PRO A 226 -2.81 -7.88 32.55
CA PRO A 226 -3.50 -7.18 33.66
C PRO A 226 -2.73 -7.19 34.96
N ASP A 227 -1.91 -8.20 35.19
CA ASP A 227 -1.04 -8.34 36.37
C ASP A 227 0.15 -9.25 36.03
N ILE A 228 1.35 -8.72 36.10
CA ILE A 228 2.56 -9.52 35.85
C ILE A 228 2.81 -10.63 36.88
N ASN A 229 2.18 -10.56 38.06
CA ASN A 229 2.30 -11.54 39.13
C ASN A 229 1.28 -12.68 39.00
N TYR A 230 0.58 -12.79 37.89
CA TYR A 230 -0.37 -13.85 37.63
C TYR A 230 0.31 -15.23 37.65
N LYS A 231 -0.45 -16.27 38.00
CA LYS A 231 0.01 -17.65 37.84
C LYS A 231 -0.33 -18.14 36.44
N PRO A 232 0.63 -18.58 35.63
CA PRO A 232 0.34 -19.22 34.38
C PRO A 232 -0.58 -20.43 34.56
N ILE A 233 -1.68 -20.47 33.83
CA ILE A 233 -2.67 -21.54 33.86
C ILE A 233 -2.41 -22.48 32.67
N ALA A 234 -2.16 -23.75 32.96
CA ALA A 234 -1.89 -24.74 31.93
C ALA A 234 -3.15 -25.05 31.10
N LEU A 235 -2.94 -25.43 29.86
CA LEU A 235 -3.95 -26.01 28.99
C LEU A 235 -3.96 -27.53 29.15
N PHE A 236 -5.13 -28.12 29.25
CA PHE A 236 -5.32 -29.57 29.34
C PHE A 236 -6.19 -30.07 28.15
N PRO A 237 -5.72 -31.11 27.44
CA PRO A 237 -4.38 -31.64 27.44
C PRO A 237 -3.34 -30.64 26.92
N ALA A 238 -2.05 -30.86 27.18
CA ALA A 238 -0.96 -29.95 26.78
C ALA A 238 -0.76 -29.85 25.29
N THR A 239 -1.24 -30.83 24.52
CA THR A 239 -1.16 -30.88 23.06
C THR A 239 -2.54 -31.00 22.46
N ASN A 240 -2.75 -30.39 21.30
CA ASN A 240 -3.98 -30.54 20.53
C ASN A 240 -4.09 -32.00 20.05
N PRO A 241 -5.17 -32.71 20.41
CA PRO A 241 -5.36 -34.11 20.02
C PRO A 241 -5.43 -34.35 18.51
N LEU A 242 -5.69 -33.31 17.70
CA LEU A 242 -5.77 -33.42 16.23
C LEU A 242 -4.40 -33.34 15.56
N THR A 243 -3.47 -32.55 16.14
CA THR A 243 -2.17 -32.27 15.53
C THR A 243 -1.01 -32.88 16.29
N GLU A 244 -1.26 -33.40 17.51
CA GLU A 244 -0.27 -33.90 18.48
C GLU A 244 0.82 -32.85 18.85
N ARG A 245 0.51 -31.56 18.64
CA ARG A 245 1.39 -30.42 18.92
C ARG A 245 0.71 -29.47 19.91
N PRO A 246 1.50 -28.64 20.63
CA PRO A 246 0.92 -27.55 21.40
C PRO A 246 0.16 -26.61 20.49
N ILE A 247 -0.95 -26.05 20.98
CA ILE A 247 -1.81 -25.16 20.20
C ILE A 247 -1.13 -23.80 19.97
N ASP A 248 -1.27 -23.26 18.76
CA ASP A 248 -0.80 -21.92 18.43
C ASP A 248 -1.76 -20.86 18.99
N LEU A 249 -1.26 -20.06 19.91
CA LEU A 249 -1.95 -18.96 20.60
C LEU A 249 -1.57 -17.58 20.04
N SER A 250 -1.09 -17.49 18.81
CA SER A 250 -0.67 -16.22 18.19
C SER A 250 -1.74 -15.14 18.27
N PHE A 251 -3.02 -15.51 18.11
CA PHE A 251 -4.16 -14.59 18.16
C PHE A 251 -4.81 -14.48 19.54
N SER A 252 -4.37 -15.28 20.51
CA SER A 252 -4.98 -15.30 21.83
C SER A 252 -4.50 -14.12 22.69
N VAL A 253 -5.44 -13.39 23.27
CA VAL A 253 -5.20 -12.33 24.25
C VAL A 253 -4.84 -12.91 25.61
N LEU A 254 -5.41 -14.07 25.95
CA LEU A 254 -5.14 -14.78 27.19
C LEU A 254 -3.77 -15.47 27.21
N ARG A 255 -3.10 -15.59 26.09
CA ARG A 255 -1.79 -16.26 26.01
C ARG A 255 -0.84 -15.80 27.10
N SER A 256 -0.23 -16.77 27.79
CA SER A 256 0.79 -16.50 28.81
C SER A 256 2.03 -15.85 28.20
N VAL A 257 2.59 -14.91 28.90
CA VAL A 257 3.74 -14.11 28.46
C VAL A 257 5.03 -14.83 28.84
N SER A 258 6.09 -14.68 28.04
CA SER A 258 7.41 -15.21 28.36
C SER A 258 7.88 -14.76 29.77
N PRO A 259 8.40 -15.67 30.58
CA PRO A 259 8.95 -15.33 31.89
C PRO A 259 10.02 -14.23 31.86
N ILE A 260 10.82 -14.20 30.80
CA ILE A 260 11.85 -13.17 30.58
C ILE A 260 11.17 -11.77 30.43
N HIS A 261 10.07 -11.70 29.72
CA HIS A 261 9.36 -10.44 29.56
C HIS A 261 8.64 -10.02 30.86
N VAL A 262 8.14 -10.98 31.63
CA VAL A 262 7.57 -10.71 32.97
C VAL A 262 8.64 -10.13 33.89
N GLU A 263 9.82 -10.75 33.94
CA GLU A 263 10.98 -10.27 34.74
C GLU A 263 11.43 -8.86 34.27
N TYR A 264 11.43 -8.62 32.95
CA TYR A 264 11.74 -7.31 32.39
C TYR A 264 10.78 -6.23 32.91
N LEU A 265 9.46 -6.50 32.92
CA LEU A 265 8.45 -5.57 33.44
C LEU A 265 8.56 -5.40 34.96
N GLN A 266 8.90 -6.47 35.70
CA GLN A 266 9.18 -6.39 37.14
C GLN A 266 10.36 -5.47 37.43
N ASN A 267 11.43 -5.59 36.66
CA ASN A 267 12.62 -4.74 36.79
C ASN A 267 12.30 -3.25 36.47
N MET A 268 11.30 -2.99 35.62
CA MET A 268 10.76 -1.62 35.38
C MET A 268 9.80 -1.15 36.47
N GLY A 269 9.43 -2.00 37.42
CA GLY A 269 8.42 -1.73 38.44
C GLY A 269 6.99 -1.69 37.89
N VAL A 270 6.76 -2.17 36.67
CA VAL A 270 5.45 -2.18 36.02
C VAL A 270 4.67 -3.41 36.46
N THR A 271 3.41 -3.23 36.86
CA THR A 271 2.55 -4.32 37.32
C THR A 271 1.54 -4.75 36.26
N ALA A 272 1.04 -3.83 35.46
CA ALA A 272 0.16 -4.11 34.34
C ALA A 272 0.66 -3.41 33.09
N SER A 273 0.54 -4.08 31.94
CA SER A 273 0.99 -3.55 30.66
C SER A 273 0.00 -3.86 29.56
N MET A 274 -0.17 -2.91 28.65
CA MET A 274 -0.85 -3.11 27.37
C MET A 274 0.01 -2.55 26.26
N SER A 275 0.06 -3.23 25.14
CA SER A 275 0.74 -2.71 23.94
C SER A 275 -0.13 -2.87 22.71
N ILE A 276 -0.15 -1.84 21.86
CA ILE A 276 -0.88 -1.79 20.61
C ILE A 276 0.12 -1.60 19.50
N SER A 277 0.03 -2.41 18.46
CA SER A 277 0.93 -2.34 17.31
C SER A 277 0.61 -1.17 16.42
N LEU A 278 1.65 -0.50 15.93
CA LEU A 278 1.56 0.52 14.90
C LEU A 278 2.20 -0.06 13.63
N ILE A 279 1.37 -0.29 12.61
CA ILE A 279 1.77 -0.98 11.39
C ILE A 279 1.86 0.02 10.24
N LYS A 280 2.99 -0.01 9.54
CA LYS A 280 3.21 0.79 8.33
C LYS A 280 3.71 -0.11 7.20
N ASN A 281 3.05 -0.10 6.05
CA ASN A 281 3.41 -0.95 4.90
C ASN A 281 3.58 -2.42 5.28
N GLU A 282 2.63 -2.96 6.05
CA GLU A 282 2.61 -4.35 6.55
C GLU A 282 3.77 -4.71 7.49
N LYS A 283 4.52 -3.76 8.00
CA LYS A 283 5.62 -3.94 8.94
C LYS A 283 5.38 -3.19 10.23
N LEU A 284 5.89 -3.75 11.31
CA LEU A 284 5.84 -3.12 12.61
C LEU A 284 6.72 -1.85 12.62
N TRP A 285 6.08 -0.69 12.68
CA TRP A 285 6.75 0.61 12.78
C TRP A 285 7.05 0.98 14.24
N GLY A 286 6.14 0.63 15.15
CA GLY A 286 6.25 0.99 16.55
C GLY A 286 5.15 0.37 17.40
N LEU A 287 5.09 0.78 18.65
CA LEU A 287 4.09 0.36 19.62
C LEU A 287 3.54 1.57 20.37
N ILE A 288 2.23 1.54 20.70
CA ILE A 288 1.71 2.31 21.80
C ILE A 288 1.88 1.41 23.03
N ALA A 289 2.79 1.75 23.93
CA ALA A 289 3.07 0.99 25.12
C ALA A 289 2.44 1.69 26.34
N CYS A 290 1.63 0.95 27.08
CA CYS A 290 0.90 1.42 28.25
C CYS A 290 1.38 0.68 29.48
N HIS A 291 1.77 1.39 30.53
CA HIS A 291 2.26 0.85 31.79
C HIS A 291 1.42 1.34 32.97
N HIS A 292 1.18 0.44 33.91
CA HIS A 292 0.49 0.74 35.16
C HIS A 292 1.22 0.08 36.34
N TYR A 293 1.23 0.73 37.46
CA TYR A 293 2.04 0.31 38.61
C TYR A 293 1.24 -0.47 39.67
N THR A 294 -0.04 -0.75 39.35
CA THR A 294 -0.92 -1.68 40.09
C THR A 294 -1.61 -2.60 39.09
N PRO A 295 -2.18 -3.74 39.49
CA PRO A 295 -2.94 -4.59 38.59
C PRO A 295 -4.08 -3.83 37.93
N LYS A 296 -4.24 -3.98 36.60
CA LYS A 296 -5.24 -3.25 35.83
C LYS A 296 -5.80 -4.12 34.70
N PHE A 297 -7.04 -4.48 34.83
CA PHE A 297 -7.81 -5.16 33.79
C PHE A 297 -8.59 -4.14 32.95
N LEU A 298 -8.58 -4.32 31.65
CA LEU A 298 -9.40 -3.58 30.71
C LEU A 298 -10.38 -4.54 30.03
N ASN A 299 -11.65 -4.17 30.02
CA ASN A 299 -12.68 -4.93 29.33
C ASN A 299 -12.46 -4.92 27.80
N TYR A 300 -13.18 -5.80 27.12
CA TYR A 300 -13.03 -5.96 25.67
C TYR A 300 -13.30 -4.65 24.90
N GLU A 301 -14.35 -3.90 25.28
CA GLU A 301 -14.75 -2.68 24.58
C GLU A 301 -13.63 -1.63 24.58
N VAL A 302 -12.97 -1.43 25.70
CA VAL A 302 -11.83 -0.49 25.83
C VAL A 302 -10.65 -0.96 25.00
N ARG A 303 -10.36 -2.26 25.02
CA ARG A 303 -9.28 -2.85 24.21
C ARG A 303 -9.56 -2.71 22.71
N ALA A 304 -10.78 -2.99 22.27
CA ALA A 304 -11.19 -2.84 20.89
C ALA A 304 -11.11 -1.37 20.43
N ALA A 305 -11.48 -0.43 21.29
CA ALA A 305 -11.31 1.00 21.00
C ALA A 305 -9.83 1.38 20.86
N CYS A 306 -8.96 0.86 21.72
CA CYS A 306 -7.53 1.09 21.65
C CYS A 306 -6.92 0.48 20.38
N GLU A 307 -7.33 -0.72 20.02
CA GLU A 307 -6.92 -1.36 18.75
C GLU A 307 -7.34 -0.50 17.55
N PHE A 308 -8.59 -0.02 17.56
CA PHE A 308 -9.09 0.85 16.49
C PHE A 308 -8.33 2.18 16.42
N ILE A 309 -8.01 2.80 17.57
CA ILE A 309 -7.12 3.99 17.62
C ILE A 309 -5.75 3.68 17.01
N GLY A 310 -5.17 2.52 17.33
CA GLY A 310 -3.91 2.08 16.74
C GLY A 310 -3.98 1.93 15.22
N GLN A 311 -5.10 1.41 14.69
CA GLN A 311 -5.35 1.32 13.25
C GLN A 311 -5.47 2.70 12.61
N VAL A 312 -6.24 3.62 13.21
CA VAL A 312 -6.38 5.01 12.74
C VAL A 312 -5.03 5.72 12.76
N MET A 313 -4.28 5.59 13.85
CA MET A 313 -2.94 6.17 13.93
C MET A 313 -2.01 5.60 12.85
N SER A 314 -2.05 4.30 12.59
CA SER A 314 -1.23 3.65 11.56
C SER A 314 -1.53 4.21 10.17
N LEU A 315 -2.78 4.51 9.86
CA LEU A 315 -3.20 5.16 8.61
C LEU A 315 -2.72 6.62 8.54
N GLU A 316 -2.94 7.39 9.60
CA GLU A 316 -2.52 8.80 9.67
C GLU A 316 -0.99 8.94 9.62
N LEU A 317 -0.26 8.02 10.25
CA LEU A 317 1.19 7.96 10.22
C LEU A 317 1.72 7.83 8.79
N GLN A 318 1.13 6.92 8.02
CA GLN A 318 1.49 6.75 6.61
C GLN A 318 1.23 8.02 5.80
N SER A 319 0.10 8.69 6.07
CA SER A 319 -0.28 9.95 5.41
C SER A 319 0.68 11.09 5.77
N LYS A 320 1.01 11.28 7.06
CA LYS A 320 1.88 12.39 7.51
C LYS A 320 3.30 12.23 6.99
N GLU A 321 3.90 11.04 7.12
CA GLU A 321 5.24 10.79 6.58
C GLU A 321 5.27 10.93 5.05
N ALA A 322 4.24 10.46 4.34
CA ALA A 322 4.16 10.61 2.90
C ALA A 322 4.10 12.09 2.48
N ASN A 323 3.39 12.92 3.23
CA ASN A 323 3.31 14.36 2.97
C ASN A 323 4.64 15.06 3.25
N GLU A 324 5.31 14.76 4.37
CA GLU A 324 6.64 15.31 4.69
C GLU A 324 7.67 14.91 3.64
N ASP A 325 7.65 13.63 3.22
CA ASP A 325 8.52 13.15 2.14
C ASP A 325 8.19 13.79 0.79
N TYR A 326 6.91 14.03 0.51
CA TYR A 326 6.47 14.66 -0.73
C TYR A 326 6.92 16.13 -0.80
N ASP A 327 6.74 16.90 0.26
CA ASP A 327 7.18 18.29 0.33
C ASP A 327 8.70 18.39 0.20
N TYR A 328 9.42 17.49 0.85
CA TYR A 328 10.86 17.42 0.72
C TYR A 328 11.30 17.04 -0.70
N LYS A 329 10.64 16.07 -1.34
CA LYS A 329 10.87 15.71 -2.75
C LYS A 329 10.56 16.85 -3.71
N LEU A 330 9.51 17.63 -3.46
CA LEU A 330 9.21 18.83 -4.25
C LEU A 330 10.33 19.88 -4.13
N LYS A 331 10.82 20.09 -2.92
CA LYS A 331 11.96 20.99 -2.68
C LYS A 331 13.20 20.51 -3.45
N LEU A 332 13.55 19.23 -3.36
CA LEU A 332 14.68 18.66 -4.10
C LEU A 332 14.51 18.78 -5.62
N LYS A 333 13.29 18.56 -6.11
CA LYS A 333 12.96 18.73 -7.53
C LYS A 333 13.15 20.18 -8.01
N SER A 334 12.73 21.15 -7.20
CA SER A 334 12.94 22.58 -7.47
C SER A 334 14.44 22.92 -7.54
N ILE A 335 15.22 22.43 -6.57
CA ILE A 335 16.68 22.61 -6.53
C ILE A 335 17.34 22.02 -7.78
N LYS A 336 16.96 20.79 -8.15
CA LYS A 336 17.44 20.12 -9.37
C LYS A 336 17.17 20.95 -10.62
N THR A 337 15.94 21.49 -10.75
CA THR A 337 15.58 22.33 -11.91
C THR A 337 16.51 23.55 -12.02
N LYS A 338 16.77 24.21 -10.91
CA LYS A 338 17.72 25.35 -10.86
C LYS A 338 19.14 24.95 -11.27
N ILE A 339 19.63 23.80 -10.77
CA ILE A 339 20.97 23.32 -11.15
C ILE A 339 21.03 23.05 -12.67
N VAL A 340 19.99 22.43 -13.22
CA VAL A 340 19.90 22.10 -14.66
C VAL A 340 19.87 23.38 -15.49
N GLU A 341 19.12 24.40 -15.06
CA GLU A 341 19.09 25.72 -15.70
C GLU A 341 20.45 26.39 -15.66
N ASP A 342 21.10 26.44 -14.48
CA ASP A 342 22.41 27.03 -14.31
C ASP A 342 23.47 26.32 -15.17
N ILE A 343 23.43 24.99 -15.26
CA ILE A 343 24.33 24.20 -16.10
C ILE A 343 24.10 24.50 -17.58
N SER A 344 22.84 24.67 -17.99
CA SER A 344 22.47 24.92 -19.40
C SER A 344 22.89 26.29 -19.90
N THR A 345 23.03 27.27 -18.98
CA THR A 345 23.33 28.66 -19.30
C THR A 345 24.85 29.04 -19.25
N SER A 346 25.70 28.13 -18.75
CA SER A 346 27.10 28.41 -18.51
C SER A 346 28.05 27.59 -19.40
N GLU A 347 29.04 28.23 -19.94
CA GLU A 347 30.01 27.59 -20.87
C GLU A 347 31.15 26.85 -20.15
N LYS A 348 31.50 27.26 -18.91
CA LYS A 348 32.60 26.67 -18.15
C LYS A 348 32.18 26.04 -16.86
N LEU A 349 32.70 24.85 -16.56
CA LEU A 349 32.39 24.11 -15.33
C LEU A 349 32.69 24.93 -14.06
N SER A 350 33.73 25.75 -14.07
CA SER A 350 34.09 26.64 -12.94
C SER A 350 33.03 27.70 -12.67
N GLU A 351 32.36 28.21 -13.70
CA GLU A 351 31.28 29.19 -13.57
C GLU A 351 30.00 28.53 -13.05
N ILE A 352 29.74 27.32 -13.54
CA ILE A 352 28.60 26.48 -13.07
C ILE A 352 28.73 26.22 -11.58
N LEU A 353 29.91 25.78 -11.12
CA LEU A 353 30.11 25.45 -9.71
C LEU A 353 29.99 26.66 -8.78
N VAL A 354 30.34 27.85 -9.27
CA VAL A 354 30.16 29.09 -8.50
C VAL A 354 28.69 29.47 -8.43
N LYS A 355 27.96 29.39 -9.54
CA LYS A 355 26.50 29.66 -9.59
C LYS A 355 25.68 28.66 -8.82
N CYS A 356 25.95 27.35 -8.98
CA CYS A 356 25.20 26.28 -8.37
C CYS A 356 25.67 25.90 -6.97
N ARG A 357 26.62 26.63 -6.35
CA ARG A 357 27.26 26.23 -5.09
C ARG A 357 26.29 25.80 -4.02
N GLN A 358 25.29 26.62 -3.70
CA GLN A 358 24.32 26.34 -2.66
C GLN A 358 23.37 25.24 -3.09
N ASN A 359 22.86 25.29 -4.31
CA ASN A 359 21.92 24.27 -4.85
C ASN A 359 22.58 22.87 -4.88
N LEU A 360 23.90 22.79 -5.18
CA LEU A 360 24.61 21.51 -5.17
C LEU A 360 24.70 20.90 -3.77
N LEU A 361 24.85 21.70 -2.74
CA LEU A 361 24.83 21.25 -1.34
C LEU A 361 23.43 20.90 -0.89
N ASP A 362 22.46 21.75 -1.21
CA ASP A 362 21.06 21.60 -0.81
C ASP A 362 20.38 20.41 -1.48
N ALA A 363 20.84 19.99 -2.67
CA ALA A 363 20.33 18.83 -3.39
C ALA A 363 20.42 17.51 -2.59
N VAL A 364 21.34 17.43 -1.66
CA VAL A 364 21.52 16.27 -0.78
C VAL A 364 21.76 16.70 0.67
N SER A 365 21.38 17.93 1.05
CA SER A 365 21.57 18.50 2.39
C SER A 365 22.98 18.28 2.96
N ALA A 366 24.00 18.46 2.12
CA ALA A 366 25.40 18.35 2.50
C ALA A 366 25.98 19.70 2.95
N ARG A 367 27.05 19.69 3.74
CA ARG A 367 27.81 20.91 4.08
C ARG A 367 29.00 21.16 3.18
N GLY A 368 29.51 20.13 2.54
CA GLY A 368 30.61 20.22 1.59
C GLY A 368 30.38 19.32 0.38
N ALA A 369 30.98 19.73 -0.73
CA ALA A 369 31.04 18.90 -1.93
C ALA A 369 32.34 19.11 -2.67
N THR A 370 32.82 18.07 -3.34
CA THR A 370 33.97 18.14 -4.23
C THR A 370 33.57 17.62 -5.60
N VAL A 371 33.73 18.42 -6.62
CA VAL A 371 33.60 17.99 -8.02
C VAL A 371 34.98 17.76 -8.62
N ILE A 372 35.18 16.57 -9.15
CA ILE A 372 36.45 16.20 -9.78
C ILE A 372 36.22 16.15 -11.30
N PHE A 373 36.97 16.92 -12.02
CA PHE A 373 36.89 17.01 -13.47
C PHE A 373 38.28 17.09 -14.11
N GLY A 374 38.61 16.18 -14.99
CA GLY A 374 39.90 16.14 -15.65
C GLY A 374 41.10 16.10 -14.69
N GLY A 375 40.94 15.52 -13.51
CA GLY A 375 41.99 15.45 -12.47
C GLY A 375 42.11 16.70 -11.59
N LYS A 376 41.33 17.76 -11.85
CA LYS A 376 41.25 18.96 -10.99
C LYS A 376 40.12 18.81 -9.98
N PHE A 377 40.35 19.34 -8.76
CA PHE A 377 39.42 19.35 -7.67
C PHE A 377 38.76 20.74 -7.55
N TYR A 378 37.43 20.77 -7.56
CA TYR A 378 36.63 21.97 -7.33
C TYR A 378 35.88 21.79 -6.02
N LEU A 379 36.20 22.62 -5.03
CA LEU A 379 35.69 22.53 -3.67
C LEU A 379 34.48 23.45 -3.47
N VAL A 380 33.46 22.97 -2.80
CA VAL A 380 32.26 23.72 -2.46
C VAL A 380 31.91 23.45 -0.99
N GLY A 381 31.81 24.52 -0.16
CA GLY A 381 31.52 24.37 1.26
C GLY A 381 32.67 23.77 2.07
N GLU A 382 32.33 23.03 3.13
CA GLU A 382 33.31 22.44 4.05
C GLU A 382 33.75 21.07 3.51
N THR A 383 35.01 20.91 3.17
CA THR A 383 35.54 19.68 2.57
C THR A 383 36.88 19.30 3.21
N PRO A 384 37.23 18.01 3.24
CA PRO A 384 38.60 17.60 3.53
C PRO A 384 39.59 18.31 2.58
N GLN A 385 40.77 18.61 3.06
CA GLN A 385 41.75 19.43 2.34
C GLN A 385 42.99 18.63 1.92
N GLY A 386 43.66 19.08 0.90
CA GLY A 386 45.03 18.65 0.52
C GLY A 386 45.15 17.15 0.22
N ALA A 387 46.09 16.49 0.90
CA ALA A 387 46.40 15.06 0.71
C ALA A 387 45.26 14.15 1.15
N ALA A 388 44.56 14.50 2.23
CA ALA A 388 43.44 13.70 2.76
C ALA A 388 42.32 13.53 1.73
N LEU A 389 41.93 14.64 1.06
CA LEU A 389 40.92 14.58 0.01
C LEU A 389 41.34 13.72 -1.19
N LYS A 390 42.63 13.81 -1.55
CA LYS A 390 43.19 13.06 -2.67
C LYS A 390 43.17 11.54 -2.38
N TYR A 391 43.64 11.14 -1.19
CA TYR A 391 43.62 9.71 -0.77
C TYR A 391 42.21 9.20 -0.62
N LEU A 392 41.30 9.94 0.02
CA LEU A 392 39.90 9.57 0.12
C LEU A 392 39.26 9.36 -1.26
N THR A 393 39.54 10.26 -2.20
CA THR A 393 39.03 10.16 -3.56
C THR A 393 39.51 8.87 -4.25
N GLU A 394 40.78 8.53 -4.13
CA GLU A 394 41.32 7.28 -4.71
C GLU A 394 40.73 6.04 -4.02
N TRP A 395 40.53 6.09 -2.73
CA TRP A 395 39.85 5.03 -1.99
C TRP A 395 38.39 4.87 -2.45
N VAL A 396 37.61 5.95 -2.53
CA VAL A 396 36.21 5.93 -3.00
C VAL A 396 36.13 5.37 -4.43
N LYS A 397 37.00 5.76 -5.34
CA LYS A 397 37.02 5.23 -6.71
C LYS A 397 37.17 3.71 -6.77
N LYS A 398 37.98 3.13 -5.87
CA LYS A 398 38.19 1.68 -5.78
C LYS A 398 36.94 0.95 -5.23
N HIS A 399 36.19 1.62 -4.36
CA HIS A 399 35.03 1.05 -3.66
C HIS A 399 33.67 1.35 -4.36
N LEU A 400 33.67 2.20 -5.38
CA LEU A 400 32.52 2.50 -6.21
C LEU A 400 32.19 1.28 -7.12
N LYS A 401 31.63 0.21 -6.50
CA LYS A 401 31.25 -1.04 -7.20
C LYS A 401 30.03 -0.85 -8.12
N LYS A 402 29.22 0.18 -7.88
CA LYS A 402 28.10 0.63 -8.69
C LYS A 402 28.28 2.13 -8.96
N GLU A 403 27.30 2.77 -9.53
CA GLU A 403 27.37 4.20 -9.89
C GLU A 403 27.43 5.16 -8.69
N ILE A 404 27.11 4.67 -7.47
CA ILE A 404 27.01 5.45 -6.24
C ILE A 404 27.61 4.69 -5.07
N PHE A 405 28.24 5.43 -4.17
CA PHE A 405 28.69 4.98 -2.84
C PHE A 405 28.15 5.97 -1.81
N TYR A 406 27.65 5.49 -0.70
CA TYR A 406 27.23 6.34 0.41
C TYR A 406 27.42 5.64 1.75
N THR A 407 27.77 6.43 2.76
CA THR A 407 27.85 6.02 4.17
C THR A 407 27.64 7.22 5.07
N ASP A 408 27.08 7.03 6.23
CA ASP A 408 26.98 8.03 7.30
C ASP A 408 28.08 7.88 8.35
N SER A 409 28.91 6.84 8.22
CA SER A 409 30.02 6.52 9.14
C SER A 409 31.27 6.18 8.34
N LEU A 410 31.88 7.21 7.74
CA LEU A 410 33.01 7.04 6.84
C LEU A 410 34.22 6.39 7.53
N ALA A 411 34.48 6.74 8.79
CA ALA A 411 35.60 6.19 9.57
C ALA A 411 35.49 4.68 9.79
N GLN A 412 34.30 4.07 9.78
CA GLN A 412 34.15 2.61 9.84
C GLN A 412 34.64 1.90 8.57
N CYS A 413 34.52 2.57 7.42
CA CYS A 413 34.93 2.01 6.13
C CYS A 413 36.33 2.45 5.73
N TYR A 414 36.75 3.60 6.19
CA TYR A 414 38.02 4.27 5.91
C TYR A 414 38.54 4.93 7.17
N PRO A 415 39.36 4.23 8.00
CA PRO A 415 39.76 4.68 9.34
C PRO A 415 40.45 6.03 9.38
N GLU A 416 41.22 6.41 8.34
CA GLU A 416 41.87 7.70 8.25
C GLU A 416 40.91 8.89 8.19
N ALA A 417 39.60 8.63 7.97
CA ALA A 417 38.57 9.67 8.00
C ALA A 417 38.34 10.23 9.40
N GLU A 418 38.80 9.58 10.45
CA GLU A 418 38.72 10.11 11.82
C GLU A 418 39.48 11.43 11.99
N GLU A 419 40.54 11.66 11.24
CA GLU A 419 41.34 12.92 11.26
C GLU A 419 40.55 14.14 10.75
N PHE A 420 39.54 13.92 9.89
CA PHE A 420 38.71 14.98 9.31
C PHE A 420 37.21 14.77 9.50
N LYS A 421 36.83 14.10 10.57
CA LYS A 421 35.42 13.79 10.92
C LYS A 421 34.54 15.03 11.02
N ASP A 422 35.12 16.17 11.47
CA ASP A 422 34.38 17.44 11.60
C ASP A 422 33.91 18.00 10.25
N THR A 423 34.43 17.48 9.14
CA THR A 423 34.03 17.89 7.79
C THR A 423 33.39 16.75 6.99
N ALA A 424 33.81 15.50 7.22
CA ALA A 424 33.37 14.36 6.42
C ALA A 424 33.23 13.05 7.20
N SER A 425 32.36 13.02 8.20
CA SER A 425 31.90 11.78 8.83
C SER A 425 30.92 11.00 7.95
N GLY A 426 30.14 11.68 7.12
CA GLY A 426 29.31 11.10 6.08
C GLY A 426 29.83 11.44 4.69
N CYS A 427 29.80 10.46 3.79
CA CYS A 427 30.20 10.64 2.40
C CYS A 427 29.16 10.03 1.47
N LEU A 428 28.74 10.79 0.44
CA LEU A 428 27.98 10.31 -0.69
C LEU A 428 28.79 10.61 -1.95
N ALA A 429 29.15 9.61 -2.72
CA ALA A 429 29.98 9.73 -3.90
C ALA A 429 29.28 9.17 -5.14
N LEU A 430 29.37 9.91 -6.22
CA LEU A 430 28.73 9.61 -7.48
C LEU A 430 29.73 9.63 -8.62
N ALA A 431 29.76 8.57 -9.44
CA ALA A 431 30.50 8.54 -10.69
C ALA A 431 29.61 9.07 -11.82
N ILE A 432 29.93 10.24 -12.33
CA ILE A 432 29.21 10.83 -13.47
C ILE A 432 29.74 10.23 -14.77
N SER A 433 31.05 10.23 -14.95
CA SER A 433 31.73 9.57 -16.07
C SER A 433 33.07 8.98 -15.65
N PRO A 434 33.15 7.65 -15.46
CA PRO A 434 34.42 7.00 -15.14
C PRO A 434 35.45 7.18 -16.23
N ILE A 435 35.04 7.21 -17.50
CA ILE A 435 35.93 7.38 -18.66
C ILE A 435 36.60 8.76 -18.67
N GLN A 436 35.83 9.81 -18.38
CA GLN A 436 36.33 11.20 -18.31
C GLN A 436 36.82 11.58 -16.91
N LYS A 437 36.82 10.63 -15.97
CA LYS A 437 37.22 10.82 -14.58
C LYS A 437 36.45 11.97 -13.89
N ILE A 438 35.12 11.99 -14.08
CA ILE A 438 34.21 12.95 -13.48
C ILE A 438 33.49 12.30 -12.29
N TYR A 439 33.69 12.86 -11.11
CA TYR A 439 33.11 12.41 -9.86
C TYR A 439 32.57 13.59 -9.07
N VAL A 440 31.51 13.36 -8.28
CA VAL A 440 31.01 14.30 -7.27
C VAL A 440 30.96 13.56 -5.94
N LEU A 441 31.58 14.16 -4.93
CA LEU A 441 31.56 13.69 -3.56
C LEU A 441 30.90 14.76 -2.70
N TRP A 442 29.90 14.38 -1.91
CA TRP A 442 29.31 15.24 -0.91
C TRP A 442 29.71 14.78 0.48
N PHE A 443 29.84 15.73 1.39
CA PHE A 443 30.31 15.49 2.74
C PHE A 443 29.33 16.05 3.76
N ARG A 444 29.14 15.29 4.82
CA ARG A 444 28.44 15.72 6.03
C ARG A 444 29.40 15.65 7.22
N PRO A 445 29.43 16.68 8.07
CA PRO A 445 30.24 16.65 9.28
C PRO A 445 29.75 15.63 10.27
N GLU A 446 30.58 15.38 11.28
CA GLU A 446 30.17 14.66 12.47
C GLU A 446 29.01 15.37 13.15
N VAL A 447 28.02 14.59 13.55
CA VAL A 447 26.97 15.02 14.47
C VAL A 447 27.18 14.26 15.77
N ILE A 448 27.76 14.94 16.75
CA ILE A 448 27.90 14.37 18.07
C ILE A 448 26.51 14.18 18.64
N LYS A 449 26.03 12.95 18.63
CA LYS A 449 24.72 12.59 19.18
C LYS A 449 24.92 11.87 20.50
N THR A 450 24.41 12.44 21.57
CA THR A 450 24.27 11.71 22.82
C THR A 450 23.00 10.86 22.71
N VAL A 451 23.16 9.56 22.62
CA VAL A 451 22.07 8.60 22.69
C VAL A 451 21.81 8.30 24.15
N ASN A 452 20.63 8.63 24.60
CA ASN A 452 20.18 8.34 25.95
C ASN A 452 19.58 6.92 25.95
N TRP A 453 20.27 5.96 26.55
CA TRP A 453 19.77 4.61 26.71
C TRP A 453 19.08 4.45 28.07
N ALA A 454 18.02 3.64 28.09
CA ALA A 454 17.43 3.18 29.34
C ALA A 454 18.29 2.05 29.91
N GLY A 455 19.38 2.39 30.60
CA GLY A 455 20.42 1.48 31.07
C GLY A 455 21.47 1.13 30.00
N GLU A 456 22.55 0.42 30.39
CA GLU A 456 23.62 0.01 29.48
C GLU A 456 23.07 -0.87 28.33
N PRO A 457 23.33 -0.56 27.03
CA PRO A 457 22.75 -1.26 25.90
C PRO A 457 23.34 -2.68 25.68
N LYS A 458 24.43 -3.02 26.34
CA LYS A 458 25.01 -4.38 26.27
C LYS A 458 24.17 -5.36 27.07
N LYS A 459 23.98 -6.57 26.53
CA LYS A 459 23.29 -7.65 27.24
C LYS A 459 24.04 -7.97 28.54
N ALA A 460 23.33 -7.99 29.67
CA ALA A 460 23.87 -8.47 30.92
C ALA A 460 23.93 -10.00 30.85
N LEU A 461 25.15 -10.55 30.84
CA LEU A 461 25.42 -11.95 31.04
C LEU A 461 25.54 -12.20 32.53
N GLU A 462 24.68 -12.99 33.09
CA GLU A 462 24.83 -13.49 34.47
C GLU A 462 25.36 -14.91 34.41
N VAL A 463 26.37 -15.17 35.21
CA VAL A 463 26.86 -16.52 35.39
C VAL A 463 26.01 -17.18 36.48
N ASP A 464 25.30 -18.25 36.14
CA ASP A 464 24.48 -19.02 37.08
C ASP A 464 25.40 -19.74 38.10
N GLU A 465 24.85 -20.16 39.22
CA GLU A 465 25.60 -20.88 40.29
C GLU A 465 26.34 -22.13 39.77
N ASP A 466 25.92 -22.68 38.63
CA ASP A 466 26.53 -23.83 37.95
C ASP A 466 27.58 -23.43 36.88
N GLY A 467 27.94 -22.13 36.74
CA GLY A 467 28.93 -21.62 35.78
C GLY A 467 28.46 -21.48 34.36
N GLY A 468 27.14 -21.62 34.09
CA GLY A 468 26.49 -21.34 32.80
C GLY A 468 26.22 -19.85 32.60
N GLU A 469 26.45 -19.35 31.40
CA GLU A 469 26.07 -17.97 31.04
C GLU A 469 24.56 -17.90 30.75
N LYS A 470 23.80 -17.20 31.61
CA LYS A 470 22.38 -17.00 31.46
C LYS A 470 22.09 -15.56 31.03
N LEU A 471 21.22 -15.38 30.05
CA LEU A 471 20.65 -14.12 29.72
C LEU A 471 19.72 -13.64 30.84
N SER A 472 20.09 -12.53 31.47
CA SER A 472 19.19 -11.82 32.38
C SER A 472 18.55 -10.65 31.66
N PRO A 473 17.24 -10.40 31.84
CA PRO A 473 16.64 -9.16 31.39
C PRO A 473 17.30 -7.99 32.11
N ARG A 474 17.29 -6.83 31.44
CA ARG A 474 17.89 -5.61 31.97
C ARG A 474 17.38 -5.28 33.38
N LYS A 475 18.30 -5.05 34.31
CA LYS A 475 18.01 -4.75 35.72
C LYS A 475 17.96 -3.25 36.01
N SER A 476 18.64 -2.42 35.20
CA SER A 476 18.67 -0.97 35.39
C SER A 476 18.14 -0.25 34.14
N PHE A 477 17.27 0.69 34.36
CA PHE A 477 16.70 1.61 33.38
C PHE A 477 17.14 3.05 33.62
N GLU A 478 18.18 3.24 34.44
CA GLU A 478 18.79 4.54 34.65
C GLU A 478 19.41 5.08 33.36
N LEU A 479 19.38 6.40 33.24
CA LEU A 479 19.90 7.10 32.07
C LEU A 479 21.38 6.77 31.84
N TRP A 480 21.70 6.00 30.80
CA TRP A 480 23.04 5.76 30.33
C TRP A 480 23.30 6.55 29.03
N LYS A 481 24.35 7.33 29.02
CA LYS A 481 24.65 8.22 27.89
C LYS A 481 25.76 7.63 27.02
N GLU A 482 25.42 7.31 25.81
CA GLU A 482 26.38 6.94 24.79
C GLU A 482 26.65 8.14 23.88
N THR A 483 27.90 8.53 23.75
CA THR A 483 28.29 9.54 22.80
C THR A 483 28.72 8.88 21.50
N VAL A 484 27.83 8.92 20.52
CA VAL A 484 28.13 8.44 19.17
C VAL A 484 28.98 9.48 18.48
N ARG A 485 30.19 9.07 18.08
CA ARG A 485 31.14 9.90 17.34
C ARG A 485 31.38 9.35 15.94
N CYS A 486 31.98 10.12 15.07
CA CYS A 486 32.33 9.74 13.70
C CYS A 486 31.13 9.33 12.85
N LYS A 487 29.91 9.77 13.22
CA LYS A 487 28.69 9.61 12.44
C LYS A 487 28.13 10.95 12.00
N SER A 488 27.63 11.02 10.78
CA SER A 488 26.84 12.13 10.28
C SER A 488 25.34 11.87 10.37
N LEU A 489 24.52 12.83 9.94
CA LEU A 489 23.12 12.54 9.63
C LEU A 489 23.04 11.51 8.49
N PRO A 490 22.15 10.52 8.58
CA PRO A 490 22.01 9.52 7.53
C PRO A 490 21.50 10.14 6.22
N TRP A 491 21.91 9.56 5.09
CA TRP A 491 21.40 9.96 3.77
C TRP A 491 20.00 9.43 3.56
N LYS A 492 19.04 10.34 3.31
CA LYS A 492 17.67 9.94 2.98
C LYS A 492 17.61 9.31 1.59
N GLN A 493 16.71 8.36 1.40
CA GLN A 493 16.53 7.69 0.11
C GLN A 493 16.22 8.69 -1.02
N CYS A 494 15.40 9.71 -0.76
CA CYS A 494 15.06 10.76 -1.72
C CYS A 494 16.29 11.64 -2.11
N GLU A 495 17.24 11.82 -1.21
CA GLU A 495 18.50 12.55 -1.50
C GLU A 495 19.41 11.71 -2.40
N ILE A 496 19.50 10.41 -2.14
CA ILE A 496 20.23 9.45 -2.99
C ILE A 496 19.63 9.42 -4.40
N GLU A 497 18.30 9.37 -4.49
CA GLU A 497 17.57 9.44 -5.75
C GLU A 497 17.79 10.77 -6.47
N ALA A 498 17.75 11.89 -5.73
CA ALA A 498 18.04 13.22 -6.28
C ALA A 498 19.46 13.32 -6.82
N ALA A 499 20.47 12.74 -6.14
CA ALA A 499 21.84 12.68 -6.61
C ALA A 499 21.95 11.86 -7.92
N LEU A 500 21.27 10.70 -8.00
CA LEU A 500 21.24 9.89 -9.22
C LEU A 500 20.53 10.60 -10.38
N GLU A 501 19.45 11.32 -10.10
CA GLU A 501 18.76 12.12 -11.11
C GLU A 501 19.62 13.31 -11.57
N LEU A 502 20.35 13.97 -10.65
CA LEU A 502 21.30 15.02 -10.98
C LEU A 502 22.40 14.49 -11.91
N LYS A 503 22.90 13.27 -11.66
CA LYS A 503 23.83 12.60 -12.56
C LYS A 503 23.25 12.48 -13.97
N LYS A 504 22.00 11.96 -14.10
CA LYS A 504 21.36 11.82 -15.42
C LYS A 504 21.26 13.16 -16.15
N ALA A 505 20.93 14.21 -15.41
CA ALA A 505 20.88 15.57 -15.95
C ALA A 505 22.27 16.07 -16.38
N MET A 506 23.28 15.90 -15.55
CA MET A 506 24.67 16.32 -15.85
C MET A 506 25.25 15.54 -17.03
N VAL A 507 25.04 14.23 -17.10
CA VAL A 507 25.49 13.39 -18.23
C VAL A 507 24.85 13.86 -19.53
N ASN A 508 23.52 14.10 -19.49
CA ASN A 508 22.80 14.50 -20.69
C ASN A 508 23.18 15.90 -21.19
N ILE A 509 23.53 16.81 -20.29
CA ILE A 509 23.83 18.21 -20.66
C ILE A 509 25.32 18.42 -20.88
N VAL A 510 26.17 18.08 -19.91
CA VAL A 510 27.61 18.38 -19.96
C VAL A 510 28.33 17.49 -20.99
N LEU A 511 27.97 16.19 -21.06
CA LEU A 511 28.59 15.29 -22.04
C LEU A 511 28.09 15.56 -23.47
N ARG A 512 26.84 15.97 -23.64
CA ARG A 512 26.36 16.46 -24.94
C ARG A 512 27.10 17.72 -25.39
N GLN A 513 27.35 18.66 -24.47
CA GLN A 513 28.12 19.86 -24.80
C GLN A 513 29.58 19.52 -25.16
N ALA A 514 30.22 18.63 -24.39
CA ALA A 514 31.58 18.20 -24.68
C ALA A 514 31.67 17.39 -26.00
N ASP A 515 30.67 16.60 -26.28
CA ASP A 515 30.59 15.84 -27.56
C ASP A 515 30.23 16.78 -28.74
N GLN A 516 29.43 17.81 -28.51
CA GLN A 516 29.14 18.85 -29.49
C GLN A 516 30.40 19.68 -29.81
N LEU A 517 31.16 20.07 -28.76
CA LEU A 517 32.44 20.77 -28.96
C LEU A 517 33.47 19.90 -29.75
N LYS A 518 33.53 18.62 -29.42
CA LYS A 518 34.40 17.66 -30.11
C LYS A 518 33.95 17.38 -31.54
N LYS A 519 32.63 17.32 -31.75
CA LYS A 519 32.02 17.20 -33.09
C LYS A 519 32.16 18.50 -33.89
N LEU A 520 32.05 19.66 -33.22
CA LEU A 520 32.25 20.96 -33.86
C LEU A 520 33.69 21.15 -34.34
N ASN A 521 34.67 20.77 -33.51
CA ASN A 521 36.10 20.83 -33.92
C ASN A 521 36.43 19.83 -35.05
N ARG A 522 35.82 18.63 -35.03
CA ARG A 522 35.94 17.69 -36.15
C ARG A 522 35.13 18.11 -37.37
N ALA A 523 33.99 18.76 -37.18
CA ALA A 523 33.17 19.25 -38.29
C ALA A 523 33.78 20.47 -38.99
N LEU A 524 34.57 21.30 -38.26
CA LEU A 524 35.36 22.38 -38.84
C LEU A 524 36.51 21.88 -39.76
N GLU A 525 37.11 20.75 -39.42
CA GLU A 525 38.13 20.12 -40.23
C GLU A 525 37.59 19.36 -41.46
N LEU A 526 36.33 18.91 -41.40
CA LEU A 526 35.70 18.08 -42.46
C LEU A 526 34.65 18.86 -43.30
N SER A 527 34.32 20.10 -42.91
CA SER A 527 33.21 20.89 -43.48
C SER A 527 33.36 21.30 -44.93
N ALA A 528 34.59 21.42 -45.45
CA ALA A 528 34.79 21.88 -46.81
C ALA A 528 34.44 20.86 -47.92
N ALA A 529 34.29 19.57 -47.56
CA ALA A 529 34.10 18.46 -48.55
C ALA A 529 32.75 17.79 -48.54
N ARG A 530 31.90 17.97 -47.47
CA ARG A 530 30.74 17.12 -47.28
C ARG A 530 29.36 17.77 -47.24
N GLU A 531 29.25 19.05 -47.53
CA GLU A 531 27.98 19.78 -47.35
C GLU A 531 26.84 19.36 -48.30
N ARG A 532 27.14 18.81 -49.42
CA ARG A 532 26.10 18.47 -50.42
C ARG A 532 25.46 17.07 -50.18
N GLU A 533 26.16 16.16 -49.55
CA GLU A 533 25.62 14.78 -49.31
C GLU A 533 24.83 14.67 -47.98
N LYS A 534 25.11 15.61 -47.05
CA LYS A 534 24.51 15.57 -45.74
C LYS A 534 23.07 16.09 -45.64
N ALA A 535 22.66 16.95 -46.56
CA ALA A 535 21.31 17.52 -46.51
C ALA A 535 20.20 16.46 -46.67
N ALA A 536 20.38 15.54 -47.60
CA ALA A 536 19.38 14.48 -47.85
C ALA A 536 19.34 13.41 -46.75
N ASN A 537 20.50 13.11 -46.12
CA ASN A 537 20.57 12.09 -45.07
C ASN A 537 20.07 12.65 -43.71
N LEU A 538 20.22 13.97 -43.48
CA LEU A 538 19.74 14.63 -42.26
C LEU A 538 18.21 14.66 -42.19
N GLU A 539 17.57 14.89 -43.32
CA GLU A 539 16.10 14.94 -43.44
C GLU A 539 15.45 13.59 -43.10
N THR A 540 16.08 12.50 -43.55
CA THR A 540 15.63 11.12 -43.25
C THR A 540 15.83 10.75 -41.78
N ALA A 541 16.98 11.14 -41.19
CA ALA A 541 17.27 10.85 -39.78
C ALA A 541 16.40 11.65 -38.81
N MET A 542 16.07 12.90 -39.17
CA MET A 542 15.11 13.71 -38.37
C MET A 542 13.69 13.11 -38.38
N TYR A 543 13.26 12.59 -39.52
CA TYR A 543 11.96 11.95 -39.63
C TYR A 543 11.85 10.68 -38.77
N GLU A 544 12.91 9.86 -38.79
CA GLU A 544 12.95 8.64 -37.96
C GLU A 544 13.05 8.94 -36.46
N LEU A 545 13.85 9.95 -36.07
CA LEU A 545 14.01 10.33 -34.67
C LEU A 545 12.73 10.96 -34.11
N GLN A 546 12.05 11.79 -34.89
CA GLN A 546 10.78 12.40 -34.52
C GLN A 546 9.67 11.34 -34.37
N ARG A 547 9.75 10.29 -35.19
CA ARG A 547 8.85 9.12 -35.09
C ARG A 547 9.09 8.32 -33.80
N ALA A 548 10.36 8.03 -33.48
CA ALA A 548 10.72 7.28 -32.27
C ALA A 548 10.43 8.08 -30.97
N GLN A 549 10.74 9.36 -30.96
CA GLN A 549 10.54 10.21 -29.79
C GLN A 549 9.03 10.39 -29.47
N THR A 550 8.20 10.50 -30.51
CA THR A 550 6.75 10.63 -30.32
C THR A 550 6.12 9.31 -29.82
N GLN A 551 6.63 8.17 -30.26
CA GLN A 551 6.19 6.86 -29.78
C GLN A 551 6.54 6.65 -28.29
N LEU A 552 7.76 7.04 -27.88
CA LEU A 552 8.20 6.92 -26.48
C LEU A 552 7.37 7.81 -25.54
N VAL A 553 7.15 9.07 -25.91
CA VAL A 553 6.35 10.00 -25.08
C VAL A 553 4.91 9.54 -24.92
N GLN A 554 4.35 8.90 -25.95
CA GLN A 554 2.96 8.44 -25.87
C GLN A 554 2.84 7.12 -25.08
N SER A 555 3.83 6.24 -25.15
CA SER A 555 3.92 5.03 -24.34
C SER A 555 4.10 5.36 -22.84
N GLU A 556 4.96 6.33 -22.53
CA GLU A 556 5.21 6.79 -21.16
C GLU A 556 3.97 7.45 -20.54
N ARG A 557 3.23 8.27 -21.32
CA ARG A 557 1.96 8.87 -20.85
C ARG A 557 0.90 7.81 -20.55
N MET A 558 0.87 6.74 -21.36
CA MET A 558 -0.12 5.69 -21.17
C MET A 558 0.24 4.80 -19.96
N SER A 559 1.52 4.50 -19.75
CA SER A 559 2.03 3.78 -18.59
C SER A 559 1.78 4.55 -17.27
N SER A 560 2.08 5.84 -17.27
CA SER A 560 1.85 6.71 -16.10
C SER A 560 0.35 6.85 -15.78
N LEU A 561 -0.50 6.98 -16.81
CA LEU A 561 -1.94 7.06 -16.61
C LEU A 561 -2.50 5.78 -15.98
N GLY A 562 -1.99 4.64 -16.39
CA GLY A 562 -2.44 3.37 -15.86
C GLY A 562 -2.07 3.14 -14.41
N GLN A 563 -0.84 3.48 -13.99
CA GLN A 563 -0.43 3.39 -12.59
C GLN A 563 -1.27 4.29 -11.68
N LEU A 564 -1.54 5.53 -12.12
CA LEU A 564 -2.41 6.45 -11.39
C LEU A 564 -3.84 5.92 -11.27
N VAL A 565 -4.37 5.35 -12.35
CA VAL A 565 -5.73 4.79 -12.37
C VAL A 565 -5.84 3.57 -11.44
N ALA A 566 -4.81 2.70 -11.40
CA ALA A 566 -4.80 1.54 -10.51
C ALA A 566 -4.75 1.95 -9.03
N ALA A 567 -3.92 2.94 -8.69
CA ALA A 567 -3.82 3.47 -7.34
C ALA A 567 -5.13 4.14 -6.88
N VAL A 568 -5.70 5.01 -7.72
CA VAL A 568 -6.97 5.69 -7.43
C VAL A 568 -8.11 4.68 -7.31
N ALA A 569 -8.16 3.66 -8.16
CA ALA A 569 -9.18 2.62 -8.09
C ALA A 569 -9.11 1.83 -6.77
N SER A 570 -7.91 1.56 -6.26
CA SER A 570 -7.74 0.90 -4.96
C SER A 570 -8.18 1.79 -3.80
N GLU A 571 -7.78 3.07 -3.81
CA GLU A 571 -8.12 4.01 -2.75
C GLU A 571 -9.60 4.38 -2.72
N VAL A 572 -10.28 4.38 -3.88
CA VAL A 572 -11.72 4.67 -3.95
C VAL A 572 -12.56 3.46 -3.56
N ASN A 573 -12.10 2.23 -3.80
CA ASN A 573 -12.85 1.02 -3.39
C ASN A 573 -13.02 0.90 -1.88
N ASN A 574 -12.02 1.32 -1.10
CA ASN A 574 -12.08 1.22 0.36
C ASN A 574 -13.25 2.04 0.94
N PRO A 575 -13.37 3.36 0.71
CA PRO A 575 -14.51 4.12 1.22
C PRO A 575 -15.85 3.64 0.67
N ILE A 576 -15.90 3.15 -0.57
CA ILE A 576 -17.14 2.63 -1.16
C ILE A 576 -17.64 1.39 -0.43
N ASN A 577 -16.72 0.47 -0.09
CA ASN A 577 -17.08 -0.73 0.67
C ASN A 577 -17.61 -0.36 2.06
N PHE A 578 -17.02 0.65 2.71
CA PHE A 578 -17.52 1.17 3.99
C PHE A 578 -18.90 1.82 3.84
N ILE A 579 -19.10 2.63 2.81
CA ILE A 579 -20.40 3.26 2.53
C ILE A 579 -21.44 2.18 2.29
N ASP A 580 -21.16 1.20 1.45
CA ASP A 580 -22.08 0.13 1.09
C ASP A 580 -22.44 -0.75 2.29
N GLY A 581 -21.44 -1.11 3.09
CA GLY A 581 -21.66 -1.86 4.34
C GLY A 581 -22.54 -1.09 5.33
N ASN A 582 -22.22 0.19 5.56
CA ASN A 582 -22.99 1.03 6.48
C ASN A 582 -24.42 1.30 5.98
N LEU A 583 -24.62 1.45 4.67
CA LEU A 583 -25.93 1.61 4.07
C LEU A 583 -26.81 0.36 4.28
N GLY A 584 -26.19 -0.83 4.23
CA GLY A 584 -26.89 -2.08 4.56
C GLY A 584 -27.45 -2.07 5.98
N TYR A 585 -26.60 -1.73 6.95
CA TYR A 585 -27.01 -1.63 8.36
C TYR A 585 -27.98 -0.47 8.59
N ALA A 586 -27.73 0.69 8.00
CA ALA A 586 -28.63 1.84 8.13
C ALA A 586 -30.04 1.50 7.63
N ASN A 587 -30.13 0.80 6.48
CA ASN A 587 -31.41 0.35 5.95
C ASN A 587 -32.09 -0.68 6.86
N GLU A 588 -31.34 -1.64 7.38
CA GLU A 588 -31.86 -2.62 8.33
C GLU A 588 -32.36 -1.96 9.62
N TYR A 589 -31.59 -1.03 10.17
CA TYR A 589 -31.95 -0.32 11.41
C TYR A 589 -33.16 0.58 11.18
N SER A 590 -33.19 1.34 10.07
CA SER A 590 -34.34 2.15 9.72
C SER A 590 -35.60 1.32 9.59
N GLN A 591 -35.52 0.16 8.94
CA GLN A 591 -36.66 -0.74 8.81
C GLN A 591 -37.15 -1.30 10.16
N LYS A 592 -36.22 -1.65 11.07
CA LYS A 592 -36.58 -2.10 12.43
C LYS A 592 -37.24 -0.99 13.23
N ILE A 593 -36.75 0.23 13.13
CA ILE A 593 -37.32 1.40 13.81
C ILE A 593 -38.70 1.69 13.24
N ILE A 594 -38.84 1.69 11.92
CA ILE A 594 -40.13 1.90 11.23
C ILE A 594 -41.16 0.81 11.64
N ASN A 595 -40.75 -0.46 11.68
CA ASN A 595 -41.58 -1.54 12.09
C ASN A 595 -42.05 -1.41 13.57
N LEU A 596 -41.11 -1.02 14.45
CA LEU A 596 -41.44 -0.75 15.86
C LEU A 596 -42.40 0.42 16.00
N LEU A 597 -42.21 1.46 15.19
CA LEU A 597 -43.08 2.63 15.16
C LEU A 597 -44.48 2.27 14.67
N HIS A 598 -44.58 1.43 13.63
CA HIS A 598 -45.87 0.90 13.16
C HIS A 598 -46.57 0.07 14.24
N LEU A 599 -45.80 -0.80 14.94
CA LEU A 599 -46.31 -1.61 16.02
C LEU A 599 -46.80 -0.73 17.18
N TYR A 600 -46.05 0.30 17.53
CA TYR A 600 -46.43 1.29 18.55
C TYR A 600 -47.74 1.99 18.16
N ARG A 601 -47.85 2.50 16.93
CA ARG A 601 -49.06 3.15 16.40
C ARG A 601 -50.26 2.18 16.36
N GLN A 602 -50.04 0.93 16.06
CA GLN A 602 -51.11 -0.07 16.05
C GLN A 602 -51.68 -0.30 17.45
N HIS A 603 -50.85 -0.30 18.49
CA HIS A 603 -51.26 -0.54 19.87
C HIS A 603 -51.66 0.74 20.63
N TYR A 604 -51.26 1.91 20.15
CA TYR A 604 -51.58 3.23 20.69
C TYR A 604 -52.18 4.14 19.62
N PRO A 605 -53.38 3.86 19.15
CA PRO A 605 -53.99 4.62 18.05
C PRO A 605 -54.36 6.06 18.43
N SER A 606 -54.35 6.42 19.70
CA SER A 606 -54.61 7.74 20.21
C SER A 606 -53.52 8.14 21.18
N PRO A 607 -52.36 8.65 20.68
CA PRO A 607 -51.31 9.08 21.54
C PRO A 607 -51.66 10.35 22.33
N LEU A 608 -50.91 10.62 23.39
CA LEU A 608 -51.02 11.87 24.14
C LEU A 608 -50.90 13.08 23.22
N PRO A 609 -51.63 14.18 23.53
CA PRO A 609 -51.61 15.39 22.69
C PRO A 609 -50.21 15.95 22.38
N GLU A 610 -49.27 15.82 23.31
CA GLU A 610 -47.85 16.22 23.15
C GLU A 610 -47.16 15.35 22.12
N ILE A 611 -47.40 14.06 22.11
CA ILE A 611 -46.82 13.10 21.13
C ILE A 611 -47.47 13.33 19.77
N GLN A 612 -48.76 13.58 19.69
CA GLN A 612 -49.48 13.86 18.47
C GLN A 612 -48.94 15.13 17.78
N ALA A 613 -48.78 16.20 18.58
CA ALA A 613 -48.22 17.45 18.08
C ALA A 613 -46.80 17.29 17.53
N GLN A 614 -45.98 16.45 18.19
CA GLN A 614 -44.62 16.17 17.73
C GLN A 614 -44.60 15.33 16.43
N ILE A 615 -45.52 14.37 16.30
CA ILE A 615 -45.68 13.57 15.07
C ILE A 615 -46.01 14.45 13.88
N GLU A 616 -46.89 15.46 14.07
CA GLU A 616 -47.29 16.39 13.03
C GLU A 616 -46.20 17.40 12.72
N THR A 617 -45.51 17.92 13.73
CA THR A 617 -44.42 18.90 13.55
C THR A 617 -43.24 18.30 12.81
N GLU A 618 -42.88 17.06 13.07
CA GLU A 618 -41.75 16.36 12.46
C GLU A 618 -42.10 15.67 11.13
N GLU A 619 -43.36 15.86 10.67
CA GLU A 619 -43.84 15.20 9.44
C GLU A 619 -43.51 13.69 9.38
N LEU A 620 -43.74 13.00 10.48
CA LEU A 620 -43.26 11.64 10.72
C LEU A 620 -43.70 10.65 9.63
N GLU A 621 -44.83 10.82 8.99
CA GLU A 621 -45.30 9.95 7.90
C GLU A 621 -44.38 10.12 6.66
N PHE A 622 -44.01 11.34 6.35
CA PHE A 622 -43.07 11.63 5.29
C PHE A 622 -41.68 11.02 5.57
N LEU A 623 -41.18 11.18 6.80
CA LEU A 623 -39.88 10.61 7.19
C LEU A 623 -39.85 9.09 7.08
N VAL A 624 -40.93 8.40 7.50
CA VAL A 624 -41.06 6.95 7.41
C VAL A 624 -41.07 6.44 5.98
N GLU A 625 -41.68 7.19 5.06
CA GLU A 625 -41.72 6.82 3.63
C GLU A 625 -40.44 7.20 2.89
N ASP A 626 -39.85 8.35 3.21
CA ASP A 626 -38.71 8.90 2.48
C ASP A 626 -37.38 8.29 2.87
N LEU A 627 -37.18 7.98 4.17
CA LEU A 627 -35.92 7.45 4.67
C LEU A 627 -35.47 6.16 3.94
N PRO A 628 -36.32 5.14 3.69
CA PRO A 628 -35.93 3.97 2.90
C PRO A 628 -35.62 4.31 1.44
N LYS A 629 -36.30 5.31 0.86
CA LYS A 629 -36.07 5.76 -0.52
C LYS A 629 -34.70 6.44 -0.64
N LEU A 630 -34.35 7.29 0.34
CA LEU A 630 -33.04 7.94 0.44
C LEU A 630 -31.91 6.92 0.55
N LEU A 631 -32.05 5.96 1.49
CA LEU A 631 -31.06 4.90 1.65
C LEU A 631 -30.91 4.02 0.40
N GLY A 632 -32.05 3.74 -0.28
CA GLY A 632 -32.06 3.02 -1.55
C GLY A 632 -31.33 3.80 -2.66
N SER A 633 -31.56 5.11 -2.78
CA SER A 633 -30.87 5.96 -3.73
C SER A 633 -29.36 6.00 -3.48
N MET A 634 -28.93 6.13 -2.23
CA MET A 634 -27.51 6.09 -1.83
C MET A 634 -26.89 4.73 -2.17
N LYS A 635 -27.62 3.63 -1.98
CA LYS A 635 -27.17 2.28 -2.35
C LYS A 635 -26.91 2.14 -3.85
N VAL A 636 -27.84 2.65 -4.66
CA VAL A 636 -27.69 2.69 -6.14
C VAL A 636 -26.47 3.52 -6.54
N GLY A 637 -26.26 4.66 -5.89
CA GLY A 637 -25.10 5.51 -6.11
C GLY A 637 -23.78 4.81 -5.78
N SER A 638 -23.71 4.14 -4.64
CA SER A 638 -22.52 3.36 -4.20
C SER A 638 -22.21 2.23 -5.18
N ASN A 639 -23.21 1.46 -5.61
CA ASN A 639 -23.02 0.39 -6.60
C ASN A 639 -22.49 0.94 -7.92
N ARG A 640 -23.04 2.06 -8.39
CA ARG A 640 -22.59 2.70 -9.63
C ARG A 640 -21.13 3.16 -9.58
N ILE A 641 -20.69 3.69 -8.43
CA ILE A 641 -19.28 4.08 -8.27
C ILE A 641 -18.40 2.82 -8.29
N ARG A 642 -18.83 1.72 -7.65
CA ARG A 642 -18.12 0.43 -7.66
C ARG A 642 -17.92 -0.09 -9.08
N GLU A 643 -18.96 -0.05 -9.91
CA GLU A 643 -18.90 -0.48 -11.32
C GLU A 643 -17.89 0.36 -12.11
N ILE A 644 -17.88 1.67 -11.90
CA ILE A 644 -16.93 2.59 -12.55
C ILE A 644 -15.50 2.26 -12.13
N VAL A 645 -15.26 2.07 -10.85
CA VAL A 645 -13.93 1.76 -10.31
C VAL A 645 -13.44 0.39 -10.79
N GLN A 646 -14.33 -0.60 -10.84
CA GLN A 646 -14.00 -1.93 -11.37
C GLN A 646 -13.61 -1.87 -12.85
N SER A 647 -14.34 -1.10 -13.63
CA SER A 647 -14.05 -0.93 -15.08
C SER A 647 -12.76 -0.15 -15.31
N LEU A 648 -12.47 0.85 -14.49
CA LEU A 648 -11.19 1.56 -14.49
C LEU A 648 -10.02 0.62 -14.15
N ARG A 649 -10.21 -0.26 -13.18
CA ARG A 649 -9.21 -1.26 -12.82
C ARG A 649 -8.97 -2.29 -13.92
N ASN A 650 -10.04 -2.78 -14.55
CA ASN A 650 -9.94 -3.71 -15.68
C ASN A 650 -9.22 -3.08 -16.88
N PHE A 651 -9.44 -1.79 -17.12
CA PHE A 651 -8.76 -1.03 -18.16
C PHE A 651 -7.26 -0.81 -17.85
N SER A 652 -6.90 -0.65 -16.57
CA SER A 652 -5.58 -0.22 -16.07
C SER A 652 -4.64 -1.36 -15.66
N ARG A 653 -4.98 -2.62 -15.87
CA ARG A 653 -4.12 -3.78 -15.50
C ARG A 653 -2.80 -3.81 -16.28
N ILE A 654 -1.89 -2.88 -15.91
CA ILE A 654 -0.59 -2.66 -16.59
C ILE A 654 0.41 -3.80 -16.31
N ASP A 655 0.26 -4.53 -15.22
CA ASP A 655 1.22 -5.57 -14.80
C ASP A 655 1.10 -6.89 -15.59
N GLU A 656 0.16 -6.99 -16.53
CA GLU A 656 -0.05 -8.19 -17.32
C GLU A 656 0.43 -7.98 -18.75
N ALA A 657 1.77 -8.03 -18.94
CA ALA A 657 2.41 -7.99 -20.26
C ALA A 657 2.21 -9.26 -21.11
N ASP A 658 1.51 -10.27 -20.55
CA ASP A 658 1.38 -11.59 -21.17
C ASP A 658 0.07 -11.75 -21.94
N VAL A 659 0.13 -12.56 -22.98
CA VAL A 659 -1.04 -13.03 -23.73
C VAL A 659 -1.88 -13.94 -22.84
N LYS A 660 -3.17 -13.64 -22.71
CA LYS A 660 -4.10 -14.48 -21.95
C LYS A 660 -5.47 -14.56 -22.64
N PRO A 661 -6.25 -15.62 -22.33
CA PRO A 661 -7.62 -15.70 -22.80
C PRO A 661 -8.51 -14.70 -22.04
N VAL A 662 -9.15 -13.81 -22.76
CA VAL A 662 -10.02 -12.75 -22.20
C VAL A 662 -11.37 -12.70 -22.92
N ASP A 663 -12.37 -12.23 -22.21
CA ASP A 663 -13.64 -11.86 -22.81
C ASP A 663 -13.53 -10.47 -23.46
N ILE A 664 -13.64 -10.45 -24.78
CA ILE A 664 -13.56 -9.22 -25.58
C ILE A 664 -14.71 -8.26 -25.24
N HIS A 665 -15.88 -8.78 -24.86
CA HIS A 665 -17.04 -7.93 -24.51
C HIS A 665 -16.74 -7.13 -23.24
N GLU A 666 -16.05 -7.72 -22.26
CA GLU A 666 -15.64 -7.01 -21.04
C GLU A 666 -14.70 -5.83 -21.33
N GLY A 667 -13.77 -6.01 -22.29
CA GLY A 667 -12.87 -4.94 -22.74
C GLY A 667 -13.60 -3.79 -23.43
N ILE A 668 -14.55 -4.13 -24.31
CA ILE A 668 -15.38 -3.16 -25.01
C ILE A 668 -16.26 -2.40 -24.00
N ASP A 669 -16.91 -3.10 -23.08
CA ASP A 669 -17.83 -2.52 -22.12
C ASP A 669 -17.10 -1.61 -21.13
N SER A 670 -15.90 -2.00 -20.68
CA SER A 670 -15.03 -1.15 -19.86
C SER A 670 -14.64 0.14 -20.59
N THR A 671 -14.30 0.03 -21.86
CA THR A 671 -13.98 1.20 -22.70
C THR A 671 -15.20 2.13 -22.89
N LEU A 672 -16.38 1.56 -23.13
CA LEU A 672 -17.63 2.31 -23.25
C LEU A 672 -18.02 3.02 -21.95
N LEU A 673 -17.74 2.41 -20.81
CA LEU A 673 -18.00 3.03 -19.51
C LEU A 673 -17.11 4.26 -19.29
N ILE A 674 -15.83 4.16 -19.65
CA ILE A 674 -14.90 5.32 -19.62
C ILE A 674 -15.40 6.44 -20.52
N LEU A 675 -15.89 6.10 -21.71
CA LEU A 675 -16.41 7.07 -22.68
C LEU A 675 -17.86 7.50 -22.41
N SER A 676 -18.53 6.94 -21.41
CA SER A 676 -19.96 7.12 -21.13
C SER A 676 -20.38 8.58 -20.99
N ASN A 677 -19.53 9.42 -20.40
CA ASN A 677 -19.79 10.87 -20.28
C ASN A 677 -19.83 11.58 -21.65
N ARG A 678 -19.09 11.05 -22.62
CA ARG A 678 -19.09 11.57 -23.98
C ARG A 678 -20.31 11.10 -24.80
N LEU A 679 -20.99 10.05 -24.35
CA LEU A 679 -22.17 9.52 -25.01
C LEU A 679 -23.48 10.21 -24.56
N LYS A 680 -23.47 10.80 -23.37
CA LYS A 680 -24.63 11.52 -22.80
C LYS A 680 -24.99 12.78 -23.59
N PRO A 681 -26.25 13.25 -23.48
CA PRO A 681 -26.63 14.53 -24.05
C PRO A 681 -25.80 15.66 -23.46
N LYS A 682 -25.41 16.63 -24.29
CA LYS A 682 -24.74 17.86 -23.88
C LYS A 682 -25.63 19.06 -24.30
N PRO A 683 -25.38 20.25 -23.74
CA PRO A 683 -26.17 21.44 -24.10
C PRO A 683 -26.20 21.73 -25.61
N ASP A 684 -25.17 21.32 -26.32
CA ASP A 684 -24.91 21.60 -27.75
C ASP A 684 -25.21 20.38 -28.67
N ARG A 685 -25.55 19.19 -28.10
CA ARG A 685 -25.85 18.02 -28.92
C ARG A 685 -26.75 16.96 -28.25
N PRO A 686 -27.53 16.18 -29.02
CA PRO A 686 -28.30 15.05 -28.52
C PRO A 686 -27.41 13.90 -28.04
N PRO A 687 -27.96 12.90 -27.31
CA PRO A 687 -27.22 11.72 -26.92
C PRO A 687 -26.77 10.89 -28.14
N ILE A 688 -25.64 10.21 -28.01
CA ILE A 688 -25.20 9.22 -28.97
C ILE A 688 -25.76 7.86 -28.51
N HIS A 689 -26.55 7.21 -29.35
CA HIS A 689 -27.14 5.90 -29.03
C HIS A 689 -26.17 4.78 -29.32
N LEU A 690 -26.06 3.85 -28.36
CA LEU A 690 -25.27 2.63 -28.51
C LEU A 690 -26.15 1.46 -28.87
N ILE A 691 -25.81 0.73 -29.92
CA ILE A 691 -26.48 -0.50 -30.37
C ILE A 691 -25.48 -1.63 -30.23
N LYS A 692 -25.63 -2.43 -29.19
CA LYS A 692 -24.78 -3.59 -28.95
C LYS A 692 -25.45 -4.86 -29.51
N GLN A 693 -24.72 -5.55 -30.37
CA GLN A 693 -25.14 -6.82 -30.99
C GLN A 693 -24.01 -7.84 -30.81
N TYR A 694 -23.86 -8.27 -29.53
CA TYR A 694 -22.83 -9.21 -29.19
C TYR A 694 -23.23 -10.63 -29.57
N GLY A 695 -22.39 -11.28 -30.37
CA GLY A 695 -22.48 -12.70 -30.67
C GLY A 695 -21.84 -13.54 -29.56
N ASP A 696 -22.04 -14.83 -29.64
CA ASP A 696 -21.40 -15.79 -28.72
C ASP A 696 -19.92 -15.97 -29.11
N LEU A 697 -19.03 -15.27 -28.39
CA LEU A 697 -17.58 -15.32 -28.60
C LEU A 697 -16.93 -16.18 -27.51
N PRO A 698 -16.06 -17.12 -27.86
CA PRO A 698 -15.18 -17.76 -26.90
C PRO A 698 -14.14 -16.76 -26.39
N LEU A 699 -13.44 -17.09 -25.28
CA LEU A 699 -12.31 -16.31 -24.81
C LEU A 699 -11.25 -16.22 -25.91
N VAL A 700 -10.70 -15.02 -26.10
CA VAL A 700 -9.69 -14.71 -27.13
C VAL A 700 -8.34 -14.51 -26.46
N GLU A 701 -7.32 -15.24 -26.93
CA GLU A 701 -5.95 -15.04 -26.46
C GLU A 701 -5.37 -13.76 -27.07
N CYS A 702 -5.23 -12.73 -26.25
CA CYS A 702 -4.68 -11.44 -26.69
C CYS A 702 -3.96 -10.72 -25.55
N TYR A 703 -3.32 -9.60 -25.86
CA TYR A 703 -2.83 -8.63 -24.89
C TYR A 703 -3.97 -7.68 -24.48
N PRO A 704 -4.56 -7.82 -23.28
CA PRO A 704 -5.80 -7.12 -22.94
C PRO A 704 -5.67 -5.59 -22.98
N VAL A 705 -4.55 -5.08 -22.53
CA VAL A 705 -4.27 -3.63 -22.46
C VAL A 705 -4.20 -3.04 -23.87
N ASP A 706 -3.51 -3.73 -24.75
CA ASP A 706 -3.36 -3.28 -26.14
C ASP A 706 -4.70 -3.33 -26.88
N MET A 707 -5.50 -4.36 -26.64
CA MET A 707 -6.84 -4.45 -27.22
C MET A 707 -7.78 -3.37 -26.71
N ASN A 708 -7.73 -3.07 -25.41
CA ASN A 708 -8.47 -1.96 -24.84
C ASN A 708 -8.05 -0.62 -25.45
N GLN A 709 -6.76 -0.46 -25.77
CA GLN A 709 -6.27 0.72 -26.50
C GLN A 709 -6.83 0.80 -27.92
N VAL A 710 -6.96 -0.31 -28.63
CA VAL A 710 -7.60 -0.36 -29.94
C VAL A 710 -9.06 0.09 -29.83
N PHE A 711 -9.82 -0.48 -28.89
CA PHE A 711 -11.22 -0.12 -28.66
C PHE A 711 -11.36 1.34 -28.29
N MET A 712 -10.50 1.85 -27.42
CA MET A 712 -10.49 3.25 -27.01
C MET A 712 -10.28 4.18 -28.23
N ASN A 713 -9.30 3.86 -29.07
CA ASN A 713 -9.01 4.67 -30.25
C ASN A 713 -10.15 4.66 -31.25
N LEU A 714 -10.74 3.51 -31.51
CA LEU A 714 -11.82 3.39 -32.50
C LEU A 714 -13.12 4.02 -32.00
N LEU A 715 -13.49 3.76 -30.74
CA LEU A 715 -14.71 4.34 -30.15
C LEU A 715 -14.60 5.85 -29.96
N ALA A 716 -13.42 6.32 -29.53
CA ALA A 716 -13.19 7.78 -29.43
C ALA A 716 -13.28 8.45 -30.80
N ASN A 717 -12.73 7.83 -31.85
CA ASN A 717 -12.85 8.35 -33.23
C ASN A 717 -14.28 8.35 -33.73
N ALA A 718 -15.08 7.33 -33.46
CA ALA A 718 -16.49 7.28 -33.81
C ALA A 718 -17.29 8.38 -33.09
N ILE A 719 -17.00 8.60 -31.79
CA ILE A 719 -17.63 9.70 -31.03
C ILE A 719 -17.23 11.06 -31.59
N ASP A 720 -15.93 11.27 -31.88
CA ASP A 720 -15.44 12.53 -32.46
C ASP A 720 -16.10 12.82 -33.82
N ALA A 721 -16.22 11.80 -34.68
CA ALA A 721 -16.87 11.92 -35.98
C ALA A 721 -18.36 12.27 -35.85
N LEU A 722 -19.06 11.70 -34.87
CA LEU A 722 -20.45 12.02 -34.59
C LEU A 722 -20.58 13.42 -33.97
N GLU A 723 -19.69 13.83 -33.06
CA GLU A 723 -19.67 15.18 -32.50
C GLU A 723 -19.49 16.25 -33.62
N GLU A 724 -18.61 15.96 -34.59
CA GLU A 724 -18.41 16.80 -35.76
C GLU A 724 -19.61 16.77 -36.71
N ALA A 725 -20.22 15.61 -36.93
CA ALA A 725 -21.41 15.46 -37.76
C ALA A 725 -22.62 16.17 -37.16
N PHE A 726 -22.77 16.22 -35.86
CA PHE A 726 -23.79 17.03 -35.18
C PHE A 726 -23.58 18.53 -35.41
N ALA A 727 -22.33 18.99 -35.24
CA ALA A 727 -21.97 20.38 -35.44
C ALA A 727 -22.23 20.84 -36.87
N ASN A 728 -22.02 19.95 -37.86
CA ASN A 728 -22.16 20.23 -39.29
C ASN A 728 -23.51 19.80 -39.89
N ASN A 729 -24.43 19.26 -39.08
CA ASN A 729 -25.75 18.75 -39.52
C ASN A 729 -25.66 17.66 -40.62
N SER A 730 -24.62 16.82 -40.63
CA SER A 730 -24.23 15.91 -41.72
C SER A 730 -24.33 14.41 -41.31
N LEU A 731 -25.32 14.05 -40.51
CA LEU A 731 -25.57 12.64 -40.16
C LEU A 731 -26.10 11.84 -41.35
N SER A 732 -25.59 10.62 -41.53
CA SER A 732 -26.02 9.68 -42.55
C SER A 732 -27.37 9.05 -42.22
N PRO A 733 -28.33 8.98 -43.16
CA PRO A 733 -29.66 8.36 -42.94
C PRO A 733 -29.63 6.82 -42.97
N GLN A 734 -28.51 6.17 -43.32
CA GLN A 734 -28.49 4.74 -43.56
C GLN A 734 -27.84 3.96 -42.38
N CYS A 735 -28.70 3.41 -41.52
CA CYS A 735 -28.40 2.14 -40.87
C CYS A 735 -29.71 1.44 -40.47
N GLY A 736 -29.94 0.25 -41.03
CA GLY A 736 -31.20 -0.47 -40.99
C GLY A 736 -31.63 -1.01 -39.63
N CYS A 737 -31.87 -0.12 -38.68
CA CYS A 737 -32.44 -0.45 -37.37
C CYS A 737 -33.75 0.34 -37.20
N GLU A 738 -34.88 -0.37 -37.20
CA GLU A 738 -36.26 0.18 -37.10
C GLU A 738 -36.57 0.92 -35.78
N SER A 739 -35.67 0.93 -34.81
CA SER A 739 -35.95 1.43 -33.47
C SER A 739 -35.31 2.76 -33.07
N VAL A 740 -34.61 3.48 -33.99
CA VAL A 740 -33.90 4.72 -33.65
C VAL A 740 -34.41 5.87 -34.51
N PRO A 741 -34.61 7.10 -33.95
CA PRO A 741 -35.08 8.25 -34.75
C PRO A 741 -34.13 8.60 -35.91
N VAL A 742 -34.64 8.89 -37.06
CA VAL A 742 -33.90 9.10 -38.33
C VAL A 742 -32.83 10.21 -38.30
N LYS A 743 -32.75 11.02 -37.24
CA LYS A 743 -31.76 12.10 -37.06
C LYS A 743 -30.87 11.92 -35.79
N SER A 744 -30.74 10.72 -35.25
CA SER A 744 -29.94 10.49 -34.09
C SER A 744 -28.58 9.87 -34.44
N GLY A 745 -27.48 10.34 -33.79
CA GLY A 745 -26.18 9.73 -33.91
C GLY A 745 -26.15 8.38 -33.17
N HIS A 746 -25.64 7.36 -33.78
CA HIS A 746 -25.49 6.07 -33.11
C HIS A 746 -24.17 5.37 -33.47
N ILE A 747 -23.71 4.57 -32.54
CA ILE A 747 -22.57 3.65 -32.71
C ILE A 747 -23.10 2.23 -32.53
N ARG A 748 -22.89 1.40 -33.55
CA ARG A 748 -23.23 0.00 -33.52
C ARG A 748 -21.95 -0.83 -33.31
N ILE A 749 -22.02 -1.75 -32.36
CA ILE A 749 -20.93 -2.67 -32.06
C ILE A 749 -21.49 -4.09 -32.26
N GLN A 750 -20.87 -4.83 -33.15
CA GLN A 750 -21.22 -6.22 -33.44
C GLN A 750 -20.01 -7.10 -33.22
N THR A 751 -20.24 -8.27 -32.68
CA THR A 751 -19.18 -9.28 -32.51
C THR A 751 -19.66 -10.62 -33.03
N ALA A 752 -18.76 -11.35 -33.65
CA ALA A 752 -19.07 -12.68 -34.18
C ALA A 752 -17.79 -13.53 -34.28
N VAL A 753 -17.94 -14.83 -34.37
CA VAL A 753 -16.85 -15.70 -34.80
C VAL A 753 -16.82 -15.71 -36.33
N CYS A 754 -15.66 -15.45 -36.95
CA CYS A 754 -15.51 -15.48 -38.40
C CYS A 754 -15.90 -16.87 -38.98
N ALA A 755 -16.36 -16.91 -40.22
CA ALA A 755 -16.87 -18.10 -40.88
C ALA A 755 -15.90 -19.32 -40.89
N GLY A 756 -14.63 -19.15 -40.59
CA GLY A 756 -13.63 -20.21 -40.42
C GLY A 756 -13.46 -20.74 -38.98
N GLY A 757 -14.17 -20.21 -37.98
CA GLY A 757 -14.11 -20.65 -36.59
C GLY A 757 -12.77 -20.37 -35.89
N LYS A 758 -11.83 -19.63 -36.49
CA LYS A 758 -10.46 -19.41 -36.00
C LYS A 758 -10.18 -17.98 -35.48
N SER A 759 -11.04 -17.04 -35.77
CA SER A 759 -10.86 -15.64 -35.43
C SER A 759 -12.16 -15.02 -34.88
N ALA A 760 -12.01 -14.14 -33.94
CA ALA A 760 -13.09 -13.25 -33.48
C ALA A 760 -13.13 -12.02 -34.38
N GLU A 761 -14.31 -11.61 -34.73
CA GLU A 761 -14.59 -10.36 -35.46
C GLU A 761 -15.29 -9.37 -34.55
N VAL A 762 -14.79 -8.15 -34.49
CA VAL A 762 -15.44 -7.01 -33.82
C VAL A 762 -15.65 -5.90 -34.83
N ARG A 763 -16.90 -5.48 -35.03
CA ARG A 763 -17.29 -4.40 -35.92
C ARG A 763 -17.76 -3.21 -35.09
N ILE A 764 -17.18 -2.05 -35.36
CA ILE A 764 -17.56 -0.78 -34.73
C ILE A 764 -17.97 0.16 -35.87
N ALA A 765 -19.25 0.48 -35.96
CA ALA A 765 -19.81 1.30 -36.98
C ALA A 765 -20.48 2.56 -36.42
N ASP A 766 -20.22 3.72 -37.02
CA ASP A 766 -20.89 4.99 -36.76
C ASP A 766 -21.70 5.44 -37.97
N ASN A 767 -22.69 6.28 -37.74
CA ASN A 767 -23.48 6.93 -38.80
C ASN A 767 -23.10 8.41 -39.00
N ALA A 768 -21.85 8.76 -38.82
CA ALA A 768 -21.32 10.10 -39.11
C ALA A 768 -21.19 10.37 -40.62
N ALA A 769 -20.54 11.45 -40.97
CA ALA A 769 -20.40 11.86 -42.38
C ALA A 769 -19.61 10.89 -43.27
N GLY A 770 -18.87 9.95 -42.70
CA GLY A 770 -17.98 9.05 -43.42
C GLY A 770 -16.77 9.74 -44.05
N MET A 771 -16.01 9.02 -44.86
CA MET A 771 -14.74 9.48 -45.44
C MET A 771 -14.67 9.24 -46.94
N ALA A 772 -14.03 10.15 -47.67
CA ALA A 772 -13.69 9.98 -49.06
C ALA A 772 -12.60 8.92 -49.21
N GLU A 773 -12.55 8.25 -50.37
CA GLU A 773 -11.60 7.15 -50.67
C GLU A 773 -10.15 7.58 -50.50
N ALA A 774 -9.80 8.81 -50.88
CA ALA A 774 -8.43 9.33 -50.75
C ALA A 774 -7.98 9.44 -49.27
N ILE A 775 -8.93 9.79 -48.39
CA ILE A 775 -8.70 9.84 -46.92
C ILE A 775 -8.63 8.40 -46.36
N ARG A 776 -9.56 7.55 -46.77
CA ARG A 776 -9.65 6.16 -46.29
C ARG A 776 -8.35 5.36 -46.53
N GLN A 777 -7.66 5.61 -47.64
CA GLN A 777 -6.40 4.97 -47.98
C GLN A 777 -5.24 5.36 -47.06
N GLN A 778 -5.30 6.57 -46.49
CA GLN A 778 -4.21 7.13 -45.69
C GLN A 778 -4.47 7.08 -44.15
N ILE A 779 -5.68 6.69 -43.70
CA ILE A 779 -6.04 6.75 -42.26
C ILE A 779 -5.17 5.92 -41.34
N PHE A 780 -4.50 4.91 -41.86
CA PHE A 780 -3.58 4.06 -41.12
C PHE A 780 -2.12 4.52 -41.21
N GLU A 781 -1.83 5.56 -41.96
CA GLU A 781 -0.49 6.14 -42.01
C GLU A 781 -0.24 6.92 -40.72
N PRO A 782 0.94 6.74 -40.11
CA PRO A 782 1.31 7.49 -38.92
C PRO A 782 1.27 9.02 -39.20
N PHE A 783 0.75 9.77 -38.24
CA PHE A 783 0.58 11.24 -38.31
C PHE A 783 -0.45 11.76 -39.30
N PHE A 784 -1.10 10.92 -40.06
CA PHE A 784 -2.19 11.35 -40.91
C PHE A 784 -3.43 11.67 -40.07
N THR A 785 -3.94 12.87 -40.20
CA THR A 785 -5.18 13.31 -39.57
C THR A 785 -5.94 14.27 -40.50
N ALA A 786 -7.25 14.03 -40.61
CA ALA A 786 -8.15 14.95 -41.31
C ALA A 786 -8.65 16.06 -40.38
N LYS A 787 -8.31 16.07 -39.10
CA LYS A 787 -8.72 17.03 -38.09
C LYS A 787 -7.83 18.28 -38.13
N PRO A 788 -8.34 19.45 -37.74
CA PRO A 788 -7.57 20.71 -37.67
C PRO A 788 -6.34 20.53 -36.75
N ALA A 789 -5.27 21.28 -37.04
CA ALA A 789 -4.02 21.26 -36.29
C ALA A 789 -4.27 21.46 -34.78
N GLY A 790 -3.77 20.55 -33.97
CA GLY A 790 -3.91 20.51 -32.50
C GLY A 790 -5.08 19.68 -31.96
N LYS A 791 -5.98 19.15 -32.77
CA LYS A 791 -7.13 18.33 -32.34
C LYS A 791 -6.94 16.80 -32.56
N GLY A 792 -5.79 16.37 -33.08
CA GLY A 792 -5.49 14.94 -33.23
C GLY A 792 -4.05 14.72 -33.67
N ALA A 793 -3.36 13.76 -33.04
CA ALA A 793 -1.98 13.41 -33.34
C ALA A 793 -1.83 12.51 -34.59
N GLY A 794 -2.92 12.03 -35.18
CA GLY A 794 -2.90 11.13 -36.34
C GLY A 794 -2.27 9.77 -36.07
N LEU A 795 -2.11 9.35 -34.81
CA LEU A 795 -1.43 8.13 -34.42
C LEU A 795 -2.37 7.00 -33.97
N GLY A 796 -3.58 7.33 -33.54
CA GLY A 796 -4.48 6.35 -32.92
C GLY A 796 -4.80 5.15 -33.81
N LEU A 797 -5.08 5.40 -35.08
CA LEU A 797 -5.40 4.33 -36.06
C LEU A 797 -4.16 3.57 -36.50
N ALA A 798 -3.01 4.25 -36.65
CA ALA A 798 -1.74 3.59 -36.95
C ALA A 798 -1.31 2.65 -35.81
N ILE A 799 -1.45 3.10 -34.54
CA ILE A 799 -1.18 2.27 -33.37
C ILE A 799 -2.17 1.09 -33.31
N GLY A 800 -3.47 1.36 -33.51
CA GLY A 800 -4.48 0.32 -33.55
C GLY A 800 -4.16 -0.75 -34.60
N ARG A 801 -3.68 -0.36 -35.78
CA ARG A 801 -3.22 -1.28 -36.82
C ARG A 801 -1.99 -2.09 -36.38
N GLY A 802 -0.99 -1.45 -35.80
CA GLY A 802 0.19 -2.13 -35.26
C GLY A 802 -0.17 -3.14 -34.18
N ILE A 803 -1.08 -2.78 -33.28
CA ILE A 803 -1.55 -3.70 -32.26
C ILE A 803 -2.28 -4.90 -32.90
N VAL A 804 -3.24 -4.66 -33.75
CA VAL A 804 -4.07 -5.73 -34.33
C VAL A 804 -3.27 -6.58 -35.33
N VAL A 805 -2.50 -5.97 -36.22
CA VAL A 805 -1.84 -6.66 -37.30
C VAL A 805 -0.47 -7.17 -36.85
N ASP A 806 0.40 -6.31 -36.35
CA ASP A 806 1.80 -6.67 -36.10
C ASP A 806 1.95 -7.48 -34.80
N LYS A 807 1.17 -7.14 -33.74
CA LYS A 807 1.29 -7.77 -32.44
C LYS A 807 0.38 -9.01 -32.28
N HIS A 808 -0.84 -8.96 -32.84
CA HIS A 808 -1.82 -10.05 -32.71
C HIS A 808 -1.99 -10.89 -33.98
N GLY A 809 -1.36 -10.48 -35.12
CA GLY A 809 -1.48 -11.17 -36.41
C GLY A 809 -2.90 -11.20 -36.96
N GLY A 810 -3.69 -10.25 -36.54
CA GLY A 810 -5.06 -10.06 -36.98
C GLY A 810 -5.15 -9.15 -38.20
N LYS A 811 -6.34 -8.64 -38.47
CA LYS A 811 -6.62 -7.70 -39.55
C LYS A 811 -7.47 -6.56 -39.07
N LEU A 812 -7.11 -5.34 -39.44
CA LEU A 812 -7.91 -4.14 -39.20
C LEU A 812 -8.31 -3.53 -40.54
N THR A 813 -9.60 -3.47 -40.79
CA THR A 813 -10.18 -2.97 -42.04
C THR A 813 -11.10 -1.80 -41.76
N CYS A 814 -11.16 -0.83 -42.64
CA CYS A 814 -12.08 0.30 -42.59
C CYS A 814 -12.95 0.32 -43.83
N ILE A 815 -14.27 0.36 -43.66
CA ILE A 815 -15.27 0.57 -44.68
C ILE A 815 -15.90 1.91 -44.42
N SER A 816 -15.76 2.86 -45.35
CA SER A 816 -16.34 4.20 -45.24
C SER A 816 -16.57 4.81 -46.59
N ALA A 817 -17.61 5.55 -46.70
CA ALA A 817 -17.93 6.38 -47.88
C ALA A 817 -18.64 7.66 -47.47
N PRO A 818 -18.53 8.75 -48.19
CA PRO A 818 -19.22 10.00 -47.89
C PRO A 818 -20.72 9.79 -47.70
N SER A 819 -21.26 10.32 -46.61
CA SER A 819 -22.66 10.22 -46.16
C SER A 819 -23.16 8.78 -45.91
N LYS A 820 -22.26 7.82 -45.65
CA LYS A 820 -22.59 6.42 -45.27
C LYS A 820 -22.06 5.98 -43.92
N GLY A 821 -21.39 6.88 -43.17
CA GLY A 821 -20.75 6.54 -41.90
C GLY A 821 -19.42 5.80 -42.09
N THR A 822 -18.92 5.30 -41.02
CA THR A 822 -17.67 4.52 -41.00
C THR A 822 -17.85 3.25 -40.21
N GLU A 823 -17.32 2.13 -40.72
CA GLU A 823 -17.25 0.85 -40.04
C GLU A 823 -15.80 0.36 -39.99
N PHE A 824 -15.31 0.12 -38.79
CA PHE A 824 -14.04 -0.56 -38.54
C PHE A 824 -14.30 -2.01 -38.21
N ILE A 825 -13.57 -2.90 -38.86
CA ILE A 825 -13.64 -4.35 -38.68
C ILE A 825 -12.29 -4.81 -38.16
N ILE A 826 -12.30 -5.38 -36.97
CA ILE A 826 -11.15 -5.99 -36.29
C ILE A 826 -11.33 -7.49 -36.36
N GLU A 827 -10.38 -8.21 -36.94
CA GLU A 827 -10.33 -9.65 -36.92
C GLU A 827 -9.11 -10.09 -36.12
N ILE A 828 -9.29 -10.93 -35.07
CA ILE A 828 -8.24 -11.39 -34.16
C ILE A 828 -8.30 -12.89 -34.07
N PRO A 829 -7.16 -13.62 -34.23
CA PRO A 829 -7.10 -15.05 -33.99
C PRO A 829 -7.54 -15.41 -32.57
N LEU A 830 -8.34 -16.45 -32.42
CA LEU A 830 -8.81 -16.93 -31.10
C LEU A 830 -7.66 -17.44 -30.23
N SER A 831 -6.59 -17.97 -30.83
CA SER A 831 -5.38 -18.42 -30.14
C SER A 831 -4.12 -17.90 -30.81
N GLN A 832 -3.15 -17.46 -30.01
CA GLN A 832 -1.88 -16.89 -30.44
C GLN A 832 -0.80 -18.01 -30.72
N THR A 833 -1.11 -19.25 -30.40
CA THR A 833 -0.14 -20.36 -30.47
C THR A 833 0.29 -20.68 -31.92
N TYR A 834 -0.51 -20.29 -32.91
CA TYR A 834 -0.23 -20.54 -34.33
C TYR A 834 0.87 -19.64 -34.94
N GLN A 835 1.15 -18.45 -34.33
CA GLN A 835 2.15 -17.54 -34.92
C GLN A 835 3.59 -17.86 -34.55
N LYS A 836 3.87 -18.47 -33.38
CA LYS A 836 5.25 -18.90 -33.05
C LYS A 836 5.81 -19.92 -34.04
N TYR A 837 4.97 -20.77 -34.63
CA TYR A 837 5.41 -21.78 -35.62
C TYR A 837 5.56 -21.23 -37.05
N SER A 838 4.75 -20.22 -37.41
CA SER A 838 4.86 -19.63 -38.76
C SER A 838 6.03 -18.63 -38.89
N ALA A 839 6.36 -17.91 -37.81
CA ALA A 839 7.53 -17.04 -37.75
C ALA A 839 8.87 -17.83 -37.75
N LEU A 840 8.91 -18.96 -37.04
CA LEU A 840 10.06 -19.89 -37.07
C LEU A 840 10.24 -20.60 -38.44
N ALA A 841 9.16 -20.82 -39.18
CA ALA A 841 9.21 -21.39 -40.52
C ALA A 841 9.70 -20.37 -41.55
N LYS A 842 9.36 -19.08 -41.43
CA LYS A 842 9.87 -18.01 -42.29
C LYS A 842 11.35 -17.70 -42.05
N GLN A 843 11.82 -17.69 -40.79
CA GLN A 843 13.23 -17.49 -40.47
C GLN A 843 14.15 -18.64 -40.92
N LYS A 844 13.64 -19.83 -41.16
CA LYS A 844 14.42 -20.95 -41.71
C LYS A 844 14.64 -20.85 -43.22
N ASN A 845 13.81 -20.11 -43.96
CA ASN A 845 13.93 -19.98 -45.41
C ASN A 845 14.75 -18.76 -45.88
N ASP A 846 15.10 -17.82 -45.02
CA ASP A 846 15.86 -16.60 -45.37
C ASP A 846 17.30 -16.62 -44.86
N ARG A 847 17.96 -17.77 -44.75
CA ARG A 847 19.40 -17.83 -44.56
C ARG A 847 20.09 -17.76 -45.94
N PRO A 848 20.86 -16.69 -46.23
CA PRO A 848 21.71 -16.69 -47.44
C PRO A 848 22.82 -17.72 -47.25
N GLN A 849 23.04 -18.49 -48.31
CA GLN A 849 24.14 -19.47 -48.42
C GLN A 849 25.47 -18.75 -48.21
N THR A 850 26.27 -19.30 -47.35
CA THR A 850 27.65 -18.90 -47.05
C THR A 850 28.55 -18.96 -48.27
N LEU A 851 29.32 -17.91 -48.49
CA LEU A 851 30.53 -17.88 -49.28
C LEU A 851 31.77 -18.09 -48.39
N PRO A 852 32.83 -18.71 -48.89
CA PRO A 852 33.94 -19.22 -48.11
C PRO A 852 34.97 -18.15 -47.71
N PRO A 853 35.94 -18.44 -46.81
CA PRO A 853 36.85 -17.47 -46.24
C PRO A 853 37.99 -17.14 -47.19
N ILE A 854 38.37 -15.88 -47.19
CA ILE A 854 39.65 -15.40 -47.72
C ILE A 854 40.40 -14.69 -46.57
N GLU A 855 41.62 -15.21 -46.30
CA GLU A 855 42.81 -14.77 -45.54
C GLU A 855 42.69 -13.59 -44.55
#